data_878aee8eef5127976f67fc094d27482c
#
_entry.id   878aee8eef5127976f67fc094d27482c
#
_cell.length_a   1.000
_cell.length_b   1.000
_cell.length_c   1.000
_cell.angle_alpha   90.00
_cell.angle_beta   90.00
_cell.angle_gamma   90.00
#
_symmetry.space_group_name_H-M   'P 1'
#
loop_
_entity.id
_entity.type
_entity.pdbx_description
1 polymer ?
#
loop_
_entity_poly.entity_id
_entity_poly.type
_entity_poly.pdbx_seq_one_letter_code
_entity_poly.pdbx_strand_id
1 'polypeptide(L)'
;MPVLLVVSLAPAAQADAPYERVLNGTFDTTKAPWWSSGNTPSRVDAGRLCADVPAGTVNPWDSMLGENDIPLEAGRPYTLRFTATATADVTIRAGLGLAVAPSTTMFSKSAAVTSTPKTFTFTGTSSLSTLRGQVNFQFGGAAKAYTFCVDDVSLTGGAIPPGGGKDYGSPVRVNQVGYATTGPKEASIVDDSTTPVPWELRDSAGKVVKKGRTQVRGDDAASGDHVHIADFGDYRKEGTGYTLAVGTAVSEPFGISRDPYDGLRRDSLEYFYLVRSGTPIDAAYVGDAYARPAGHLGVAPNKGDTSVPCLPGTCDYSLDVSGGWYDAGDQGKYVVNGALAAWQLMDSYERSLSTGDWANLKDGLLKVPEAGNRVPDVLDESRWEVEFLLKMQVPAGQPLTGMAHHKIHDLAWTALPTQPQADAQPRYLHAPSTAATLNLAAAAAQCARVWQPYDRAFAAKCLAAAKTAWQAALAHPAVYAPAEDSVGGGAYADTDVADEFSWAATELYATTGDRTYLKSMTGRITADGFSWRDTGALTDLTIARLPWRFPLDRVLGARQRVLGVADQYVRNIDSQGYPNPFKAAAYPWGSSSSTTNNALVIATAYDLTHRPGYRDAVLESMDYLLGRNGLNQSFVTGYGERASTNEHGRIWAHQLDPKLPTPPPGSLAGGPNSALQDPVAQQNLPGCAPAKCYIDDIFSYSTNETAVNWNSSLAWIAAFAAGK
;
A
#
# COMPACT_ATOMS: atom_id res chain seq x y z
N MET A 1 -9.08 -40.91 -57.53
CA MET A 1 -9.61 -40.13 -56.43
C MET A 1 -8.52 -39.13 -56.00
N PRO A 2 -8.71 -37.81 -56.19
CA PRO A 2 -7.74 -36.85 -55.74
C PRO A 2 -7.93 -36.56 -54.24
N VAL A 3 -6.87 -36.59 -53.49
CA VAL A 3 -6.83 -36.21 -52.06
C VAL A 3 -6.87 -34.68 -52.00
N LEU A 4 -7.94 -34.11 -51.44
CA LEU A 4 -7.97 -32.70 -51.10
C LEU A 4 -7.11 -32.44 -49.86
N LEU A 5 -6.06 -31.65 -50.05
CA LEU A 5 -5.29 -31.06 -48.96
C LEU A 5 -6.09 -29.91 -48.39
N VAL A 6 -6.68 -30.05 -47.20
CA VAL A 6 -7.23 -28.92 -46.42
C VAL A 6 -6.09 -28.20 -45.74
N VAL A 7 -5.68 -27.05 -46.28
CA VAL A 7 -4.79 -26.12 -45.63
C VAL A 7 -5.60 -25.36 -44.57
N SER A 8 -5.44 -25.69 -43.31
CA SER A 8 -5.95 -24.92 -42.19
C SER A 8 -5.14 -23.62 -42.11
N LEU A 9 -5.74 -22.51 -42.49
CA LEU A 9 -5.25 -21.19 -42.22
C LEU A 9 -5.39 -20.96 -40.70
N ALA A 10 -4.25 -20.88 -39.98
CA ALA A 10 -4.23 -20.37 -38.63
C ALA A 10 -4.84 -18.95 -38.61
N PRO A 11 -5.68 -18.60 -37.62
CA PRO A 11 -6.17 -17.23 -37.51
C PRO A 11 -4.99 -16.28 -37.40
N ALA A 12 -5.00 -15.22 -38.19
CA ALA A 12 -4.01 -14.15 -38.08
C ALA A 12 -4.05 -13.63 -36.65
N ALA A 13 -2.91 -13.62 -35.97
CA ALA A 13 -2.76 -12.99 -34.67
C ALA A 13 -3.30 -11.56 -34.81
N GLN A 14 -4.33 -11.24 -34.05
CA GLN A 14 -4.86 -9.89 -33.95
C GLN A 14 -3.73 -9.04 -33.37
N ALA A 15 -3.26 -8.04 -34.13
CA ALA A 15 -2.22 -7.13 -33.65
C ALA A 15 -2.79 -6.45 -32.41
N ASP A 16 -2.12 -6.61 -31.28
CA ASP A 16 -2.48 -5.92 -30.03
C ASP A 16 -2.59 -4.42 -30.30
N ALA A 17 -3.60 -3.77 -29.71
CA ALA A 17 -3.74 -2.33 -29.79
C ALA A 17 -2.43 -1.67 -29.30
N PRO A 18 -1.95 -0.61 -29.99
CA PRO A 18 -0.72 0.03 -29.60
C PRO A 18 -0.84 0.58 -28.16
N TYR A 19 0.16 0.29 -27.32
CA TYR A 19 0.19 0.71 -25.93
C TYR A 19 0.25 2.24 -25.82
N GLU A 20 -0.76 2.84 -25.12
CA GLU A 20 -0.85 4.28 -24.86
C GLU A 20 0.05 4.67 -23.69
N ARG A 21 0.78 5.76 -23.80
CA ARG A 21 1.75 6.22 -22.79
C ARG A 21 1.41 7.57 -22.17
N VAL A 22 0.45 8.29 -22.73
CA VAL A 22 -0.05 9.57 -22.21
C VAL A 22 -1.22 9.31 -21.28
N LEU A 23 -1.21 9.97 -20.13
CA LEU A 23 -2.29 9.94 -19.16
C LEU A 23 -3.23 11.15 -19.40
N ASN A 24 -4.54 10.89 -19.34
CA ASN A 24 -5.55 11.94 -19.44
C ASN A 24 -5.36 12.87 -20.67
N GLY A 25 -5.16 12.30 -21.85
CA GLY A 25 -5.01 13.06 -23.09
C GLY A 25 -6.32 13.61 -23.68
N THR A 26 -7.49 13.22 -23.13
CA THR A 26 -8.83 13.70 -23.55
C THR A 26 -9.34 14.86 -22.72
N PHE A 27 -8.72 15.16 -21.58
CA PHE A 27 -9.02 16.30 -20.70
C PHE A 27 -10.50 16.47 -20.31
N ASP A 28 -11.26 15.40 -20.18
CA ASP A 28 -12.72 15.44 -19.97
C ASP A 28 -13.13 16.19 -18.69
N THR A 29 -12.35 16.09 -17.60
CA THR A 29 -12.69 16.67 -16.30
C THR A 29 -11.56 17.43 -15.61
N THR A 30 -10.30 17.04 -15.81
CA THR A 30 -9.13 17.59 -15.13
C THR A 30 -7.95 17.70 -16.06
N LYS A 31 -6.97 18.55 -15.72
CA LYS A 31 -5.70 18.63 -16.46
C LYS A 31 -4.59 17.74 -15.90
N ALA A 32 -4.76 17.17 -14.71
CA ALA A 32 -3.70 16.33 -14.13
C ALA A 32 -3.48 15.05 -14.96
N PRO A 33 -2.23 14.62 -15.18
CA PRO A 33 -0.97 15.15 -14.63
C PRO A 33 -0.27 16.24 -15.46
N TRP A 34 -0.94 16.85 -16.43
CA TRP A 34 -0.36 17.84 -17.33
C TRP A 34 0.00 19.14 -16.60
N TRP A 35 1.19 19.64 -16.87
CA TRP A 35 1.73 20.89 -16.33
C TRP A 35 1.81 21.99 -17.40
N SER A 36 1.96 23.24 -16.97
CA SER A 36 2.28 24.38 -17.85
C SER A 36 3.37 25.26 -17.24
N SER A 37 4.10 26.00 -18.10
CA SER A 37 5.07 27.00 -17.64
C SER A 37 4.42 28.03 -16.72
N GLY A 38 5.18 28.56 -15.73
CA GLY A 38 4.63 29.48 -14.72
C GLY A 38 4.06 30.81 -15.29
N ASN A 39 4.51 31.19 -16.47
CA ASN A 39 3.99 32.36 -17.21
C ASN A 39 2.80 32.01 -18.14
N THR A 40 2.33 30.76 -18.14
CA THR A 40 1.36 30.25 -19.11
C THR A 40 0.24 29.54 -18.33
N PRO A 41 -0.71 30.29 -17.75
CA PRO A 41 -1.84 29.67 -17.04
C PRO A 41 -2.61 28.70 -17.94
N SER A 42 -2.97 27.53 -17.42
CA SER A 42 -3.71 26.53 -18.17
C SER A 42 -4.94 26.04 -17.40
N ARG A 43 -5.97 25.68 -18.16
CA ARG A 43 -7.27 25.18 -17.65
C ARG A 43 -7.86 24.15 -18.60
N VAL A 44 -8.76 23.34 -18.09
CA VAL A 44 -9.66 22.55 -18.94
C VAL A 44 -10.83 23.43 -19.32
N ASP A 45 -11.11 23.50 -20.62
CA ASP A 45 -12.21 24.27 -21.19
C ASP A 45 -12.91 23.44 -22.28
N ALA A 46 -14.17 23.10 -22.04
CA ALA A 46 -15.01 22.26 -22.90
C ALA A 46 -14.31 20.95 -23.35
N GLY A 47 -13.70 20.21 -22.39
CA GLY A 47 -13.01 18.94 -22.64
C GLY A 47 -11.66 19.09 -23.35
N ARG A 48 -11.02 20.26 -23.31
CA ARG A 48 -9.70 20.50 -23.91
C ARG A 48 -8.76 21.18 -22.91
N LEU A 49 -7.48 20.89 -22.98
CA LEU A 49 -6.48 21.61 -22.20
C LEU A 49 -6.07 22.88 -22.93
N CYS A 50 -6.46 24.03 -22.38
CA CYS A 50 -6.20 25.35 -22.94
C CYS A 50 -5.16 26.11 -22.10
N ALA A 51 -4.22 26.79 -22.76
CA ALA A 51 -3.15 27.59 -22.17
C ALA A 51 -3.17 29.03 -22.73
N ASP A 52 -3.09 30.02 -21.83
CA ASP A 52 -3.02 31.44 -22.21
C ASP A 52 -1.56 31.81 -22.36
N VAL A 53 -1.13 32.00 -23.61
CA VAL A 53 0.26 32.26 -23.99
C VAL A 53 0.53 33.77 -23.97
N PRO A 54 1.51 34.23 -23.16
CA PRO A 54 1.83 35.67 -23.08
C PRO A 54 2.53 36.16 -24.35
N ALA A 55 2.37 37.44 -24.64
CA ALA A 55 3.14 38.14 -25.69
C ALA A 55 4.58 38.36 -25.25
N GLY A 56 5.49 38.47 -26.25
CA GLY A 56 6.87 38.96 -26.05
C GLY A 56 7.85 37.94 -25.45
N THR A 57 7.51 36.67 -25.35
CA THR A 57 8.49 35.62 -25.14
C THR A 57 9.41 35.48 -26.36
N VAL A 58 10.63 34.98 -26.18
CA VAL A 58 11.65 34.94 -27.25
C VAL A 58 11.73 33.56 -27.87
N ASN A 59 11.76 32.50 -27.02
CA ASN A 59 11.96 31.12 -27.47
C ASN A 59 10.67 30.34 -27.43
N PRO A 60 10.50 29.30 -28.26
CA PRO A 60 9.34 28.40 -28.19
C PRO A 60 9.13 27.76 -26.81
N TRP A 61 10.21 27.39 -26.12
CA TRP A 61 10.20 26.79 -24.80
C TRP A 61 9.98 27.75 -23.62
N ASP A 62 9.87 29.04 -23.86
CA ASP A 62 9.52 30.02 -22.81
C ASP A 62 8.05 29.89 -22.37
N SER A 63 7.21 29.23 -23.17
CA SER A 63 5.83 28.90 -22.86
C SER A 63 5.54 27.49 -23.34
N MET A 64 5.16 26.59 -22.41
CA MET A 64 5.02 25.17 -22.67
C MET A 64 3.81 24.57 -21.93
N LEU A 65 3.29 23.49 -22.50
CA LEU A 65 2.49 22.45 -21.85
C LEU A 65 3.20 21.12 -21.97
N GLY A 66 3.05 20.23 -21.00
CA GLY A 66 3.61 18.89 -21.09
C GLY A 66 3.12 17.92 -20.03
N GLU A 67 3.45 16.66 -20.26
CA GLU A 67 3.34 15.56 -19.31
C GLU A 67 4.70 14.92 -19.15
N ASN A 68 5.09 14.71 -17.88
CA ASN A 68 6.40 14.15 -17.50
C ASN A 68 6.28 12.67 -17.15
N ASP A 69 7.44 12.08 -16.88
CA ASP A 69 7.61 10.74 -16.31
C ASP A 69 7.04 9.62 -17.20
N ILE A 70 7.14 9.82 -18.51
CA ILE A 70 6.74 8.86 -19.53
C ILE A 70 7.91 7.88 -19.78
N PRO A 71 7.71 6.56 -19.57
CA PRO A 71 8.74 5.56 -19.86
C PRO A 71 9.04 5.48 -21.35
N LEU A 72 10.32 5.65 -21.73
CA LEU A 72 10.77 5.57 -23.11
C LEU A 72 11.96 4.62 -23.21
N GLU A 73 12.10 3.96 -24.36
CA GLU A 73 13.19 3.02 -24.67
C GLU A 73 14.01 3.48 -25.85
N ALA A 74 15.35 3.41 -25.71
CA ALA A 74 16.26 3.74 -26.79
C ALA A 74 16.03 2.88 -28.03
N GLY A 75 16.03 3.53 -29.20
CA GLY A 75 15.88 2.84 -30.48
C GLY A 75 14.44 2.45 -30.85
N ARG A 76 13.47 2.68 -29.97
CA ARG A 76 12.06 2.35 -30.24
C ARG A 76 11.33 3.50 -30.91
N PRO A 77 10.43 3.23 -31.87
CA PRO A 77 9.60 4.23 -32.51
C PRO A 77 8.39 4.59 -31.62
N TYR A 78 8.02 5.86 -31.64
CA TYR A 78 6.83 6.42 -30.97
C TYR A 78 6.04 7.26 -31.95
N THR A 79 4.72 7.27 -31.78
CA THR A 79 3.76 8.06 -32.54
C THR A 79 3.00 8.97 -31.60
N LEU A 80 3.23 10.29 -31.69
CA LEU A 80 2.51 11.33 -30.98
C LEU A 80 1.38 11.84 -31.88
N ARG A 81 0.12 11.69 -31.42
CA ARG A 81 -1.09 12.20 -32.08
C ARG A 81 -1.75 13.21 -31.14
N PHE A 82 -2.27 14.31 -31.69
CA PHE A 82 -3.02 15.30 -30.93
C PHE A 82 -3.88 16.16 -31.84
N THR A 83 -4.97 16.72 -31.29
CA THR A 83 -5.80 17.73 -31.96
C THR A 83 -5.56 19.08 -31.32
N ALA A 84 -5.29 20.14 -32.12
CA ALA A 84 -4.96 21.45 -31.59
C ALA A 84 -5.73 22.58 -32.30
N THR A 85 -5.96 23.67 -31.52
CA THR A 85 -6.48 24.98 -32.00
C THR A 85 -5.75 26.11 -31.33
N ALA A 86 -5.76 27.30 -31.96
CA ALA A 86 -5.26 28.53 -31.33
C ALA A 86 -6.11 29.71 -31.79
N THR A 87 -6.23 30.72 -30.92
CA THR A 87 -6.98 31.96 -31.26
C THR A 87 -6.24 32.88 -32.26
N ALA A 88 -5.04 32.48 -32.66
CA ALA A 88 -4.25 33.13 -33.72
C ALA A 88 -3.53 32.08 -34.57
N ASP A 89 -3.18 32.40 -35.80
CA ASP A 89 -2.37 31.54 -36.65
C ASP A 89 -0.94 31.51 -36.12
N VAL A 90 -0.52 30.34 -35.58
CA VAL A 90 0.77 30.18 -34.92
C VAL A 90 1.45 28.89 -35.37
N THR A 91 2.77 28.86 -35.25
CA THR A 91 3.54 27.61 -35.41
C THR A 91 4.08 27.19 -34.03
N ILE A 92 3.72 26.04 -33.60
CA ILE A 92 4.19 25.41 -32.35
C ILE A 92 5.17 24.28 -32.63
N ARG A 93 5.88 23.82 -31.61
CA ARG A 93 6.65 22.58 -31.66
C ARG A 93 6.00 21.57 -30.73
N ALA A 94 5.91 20.31 -31.16
CA ALA A 94 5.46 19.20 -30.35
C ALA A 94 6.39 17.99 -30.51
N GLY A 95 6.65 17.27 -29.43
CA GLY A 95 7.55 16.12 -29.48
C GLY A 95 7.84 15.48 -28.13
N LEU A 96 8.90 14.69 -28.13
CA LEU A 96 9.42 13.98 -26.96
C LEU A 96 10.76 14.58 -26.52
N GLY A 97 10.96 14.66 -25.21
CA GLY A 97 12.22 15.06 -24.59
C GLY A 97 12.43 14.39 -23.25
N LEU A 98 13.50 14.80 -22.56
CA LEU A 98 13.80 14.40 -21.19
C LEU A 98 13.25 15.46 -20.24
N ALA A 99 12.47 15.06 -19.25
CA ALA A 99 11.85 15.96 -18.26
C ALA A 99 12.84 16.57 -17.26
N VAL A 100 14.07 16.09 -17.21
CA VAL A 100 15.14 16.53 -16.30
C VAL A 100 16.36 17.02 -17.08
N ALA A 101 17.20 17.84 -16.44
CA ALA A 101 18.44 18.28 -17.07
C ALA A 101 19.31 17.08 -17.52
N PRO A 102 19.92 17.15 -18.70
CA PRO A 102 20.08 18.30 -19.61
C PRO A 102 18.90 18.57 -20.57
N SER A 103 17.70 18.10 -20.31
CA SER A 103 16.47 18.36 -21.11
C SER A 103 16.63 17.99 -22.59
N THR A 104 17.22 16.84 -22.85
CA THR A 104 17.52 16.37 -24.21
C THR A 104 16.24 16.18 -25.02
N THR A 105 16.19 16.80 -26.21
CA THR A 105 15.11 16.55 -27.17
C THR A 105 15.37 15.23 -27.91
N MET A 106 14.43 14.32 -27.89
CA MET A 106 14.49 13.03 -28.61
C MET A 106 13.98 13.21 -30.04
N PHE A 107 12.79 13.78 -30.18
CA PHE A 107 12.33 14.33 -31.46
C PHE A 107 11.38 15.49 -31.22
N SER A 108 11.34 16.44 -32.17
CA SER A 108 10.39 17.56 -32.16
C SER A 108 10.03 17.93 -33.59
N LYS A 109 8.75 18.21 -33.84
CA LYS A 109 8.23 18.64 -35.14
C LYS A 109 7.35 19.87 -34.99
N SER A 110 7.33 20.69 -36.03
CA SER A 110 6.51 21.90 -36.08
C SER A 110 5.10 21.62 -36.58
N ALA A 111 4.10 22.26 -35.97
CA ALA A 111 2.69 22.22 -36.35
C ALA A 111 2.18 23.64 -36.59
N ALA A 112 1.61 23.92 -37.74
CA ALA A 112 0.86 25.16 -38.00
C ALA A 112 -0.58 24.96 -37.44
N VAL A 113 -0.93 25.75 -36.43
CA VAL A 113 -2.18 25.71 -35.70
C VAL A 113 -2.96 27.00 -35.94
N THR A 114 -4.26 26.84 -36.20
CA THR A 114 -5.20 27.94 -36.45
C THR A 114 -6.42 27.83 -35.52
N SER A 115 -7.41 28.68 -35.71
CA SER A 115 -8.69 28.57 -34.99
C SER A 115 -9.54 27.35 -35.38
N THR A 116 -9.21 26.71 -36.49
CA THR A 116 -9.90 25.47 -36.93
C THR A 116 -9.21 24.27 -36.33
N PRO A 117 -9.94 23.36 -35.61
CA PRO A 117 -9.36 22.13 -35.05
C PRO A 117 -8.68 21.28 -36.12
N LYS A 118 -7.46 20.86 -35.83
CA LYS A 118 -6.68 20.01 -36.72
C LYS A 118 -5.92 18.95 -35.92
N THR A 119 -6.01 17.71 -36.39
CA THR A 119 -5.27 16.60 -35.86
C THR A 119 -3.89 16.50 -36.54
N PHE A 120 -2.85 16.33 -35.71
CA PHE A 120 -1.47 16.12 -36.13
C PHE A 120 -1.03 14.71 -35.70
N THR A 121 -0.15 14.10 -36.48
CA THR A 121 0.48 12.80 -36.15
C THR A 121 1.96 12.92 -36.44
N PHE A 122 2.78 12.76 -35.42
CA PHE A 122 4.24 12.83 -35.50
C PHE A 122 4.84 11.50 -35.08
N THR A 123 5.80 11.02 -35.83
CA THR A 123 6.58 9.81 -35.50
C THR A 123 8.04 10.19 -35.28
N GLY A 124 8.65 9.54 -34.31
CA GLY A 124 10.07 9.70 -34.02
C GLY A 124 10.57 8.51 -33.20
N THR A 125 11.89 8.46 -32.97
CA THR A 125 12.52 7.40 -32.19
C THR A 125 13.15 8.02 -30.94
N SER A 126 13.00 7.35 -29.78
CA SER A 126 13.72 7.78 -28.59
C SER A 126 15.22 7.45 -28.72
N SER A 127 16.08 8.39 -28.41
CA SER A 127 17.53 8.18 -28.38
C SER A 127 18.01 7.62 -27.03
N LEU A 128 17.15 7.61 -25.99
CA LEU A 128 17.47 7.22 -24.63
C LEU A 128 16.44 6.25 -24.08
N SER A 129 16.87 5.31 -23.24
CA SER A 129 15.99 4.60 -22.31
C SER A 129 15.89 5.44 -21.02
N THR A 130 14.67 5.77 -20.61
CA THR A 130 14.42 6.63 -19.45
C THR A 130 13.01 6.44 -18.93
N LEU A 131 12.82 6.59 -17.63
CA LEU A 131 11.51 6.72 -16.98
C LEU A 131 11.10 8.20 -16.83
N ARG A 132 11.98 9.14 -17.21
CA ARG A 132 11.80 10.58 -17.12
C ARG A 132 11.58 11.22 -18.49
N GLY A 133 10.89 10.52 -19.38
CA GLY A 133 10.46 11.06 -20.67
C GLY A 133 9.38 12.12 -20.51
N GLN A 134 9.21 12.97 -21.52
CA GLN A 134 8.25 14.05 -21.53
C GLN A 134 7.63 14.20 -22.92
N VAL A 135 6.30 14.24 -22.98
CA VAL A 135 5.59 14.86 -24.10
C VAL A 135 5.51 16.35 -23.83
N ASN A 136 5.89 17.18 -24.80
CA ASN A 136 5.80 18.63 -24.65
C ASN A 136 5.30 19.33 -25.91
N PHE A 137 4.58 20.44 -25.67
CA PHE A 137 4.17 21.42 -26.64
C PHE A 137 4.86 22.75 -26.28
N GLN A 138 5.63 23.29 -27.21
CA GLN A 138 6.40 24.54 -27.06
C GLN A 138 5.81 25.56 -28.00
N PHE A 139 5.30 26.66 -27.46
CA PHE A 139 4.53 27.64 -28.22
C PHE A 139 4.83 29.11 -27.85
N GLY A 140 5.93 29.39 -27.15
CA GLY A 140 6.44 30.76 -26.93
C GLY A 140 7.01 31.39 -28.18
N GLY A 141 7.42 32.66 -28.09
CA GLY A 141 8.01 33.44 -29.18
C GLY A 141 7.00 34.26 -29.98
N ALA A 142 5.74 34.34 -29.57
CA ALA A 142 4.72 35.11 -30.26
C ALA A 142 4.76 36.60 -29.87
N ALA A 143 4.58 37.49 -30.87
CA ALA A 143 4.52 38.93 -30.67
C ALA A 143 3.23 39.42 -29.99
N LYS A 144 2.16 38.64 -30.04
CA LYS A 144 0.86 38.92 -29.43
C LYS A 144 0.42 37.73 -28.57
N ALA A 145 -0.30 38.00 -27.47
CA ALA A 145 -0.90 36.99 -26.65
C ALA A 145 -2.01 36.26 -27.42
N TYR A 146 -2.16 34.94 -27.13
CA TYR A 146 -3.19 34.08 -27.71
C TYR A 146 -3.48 32.92 -26.77
N THR A 147 -4.58 32.20 -27.01
CA THR A 147 -4.88 30.97 -26.32
C THR A 147 -4.59 29.78 -27.22
N PHE A 148 -3.83 28.81 -26.76
CA PHE A 148 -3.58 27.51 -27.39
C PHE A 148 -4.39 26.45 -26.68
N CYS A 149 -5.10 25.57 -27.39
CA CYS A 149 -5.83 24.44 -26.83
C CYS A 149 -5.41 23.14 -27.51
N VAL A 150 -5.27 22.09 -26.75
CA VAL A 150 -4.95 20.72 -27.23
C VAL A 150 -5.94 19.72 -26.66
N ASP A 151 -6.21 18.65 -27.44
CA ASP A 151 -7.13 17.58 -27.13
C ASP A 151 -6.71 16.28 -27.82
N ASP A 152 -7.29 15.15 -27.43
CA ASP A 152 -7.01 13.81 -28.00
C ASP A 152 -5.50 13.51 -28.07
N VAL A 153 -4.73 13.90 -27.06
CA VAL A 153 -3.29 13.64 -27.03
C VAL A 153 -3.05 12.17 -26.76
N SER A 154 -2.29 11.53 -27.63
CA SER A 154 -1.95 10.11 -27.57
C SER A 154 -0.49 9.93 -27.94
N LEU A 155 0.25 9.19 -27.15
CA LEU A 155 1.61 8.73 -27.46
C LEU A 155 1.65 7.21 -27.42
N THR A 156 1.76 6.58 -28.57
CA THR A 156 1.85 5.12 -28.69
C THR A 156 3.23 4.68 -29.17
N GLY A 157 3.66 3.46 -28.82
CA GLY A 157 4.94 2.88 -29.24
C GLY A 157 5.80 2.39 -28.06
N GLY A 158 7.04 1.96 -28.36
CA GLY A 158 7.90 1.29 -27.41
C GLY A 158 7.47 -0.16 -27.14
N ALA A 159 8.17 -0.88 -26.23
CA ALA A 159 7.70 -2.18 -25.75
C ALA A 159 6.56 -2.01 -24.75
N ILE A 160 5.65 -2.96 -24.71
CA ILE A 160 4.63 -3.05 -23.67
C ILE A 160 5.38 -3.34 -22.36
N PRO A 161 5.19 -2.53 -21.28
CA PRO A 161 5.82 -2.80 -20.00
C PRO A 161 5.46 -4.20 -19.48
N PRO A 162 6.33 -4.86 -18.71
CA PRO A 162 5.94 -6.06 -17.98
C PRO A 162 4.72 -5.75 -17.11
N GLY A 163 3.60 -6.44 -17.36
CA GLY A 163 2.30 -6.19 -16.70
C GLY A 163 1.21 -5.62 -17.62
N GLY A 164 1.55 -4.91 -18.70
CA GLY A 164 0.58 -4.45 -19.71
C GLY A 164 0.05 -5.55 -20.64
N GLY A 165 0.54 -6.77 -20.50
CA GLY A 165 0.15 -7.94 -21.31
C GLY A 165 -0.38 -9.12 -20.51
N LYS A 166 -1.04 -8.92 -19.36
CA LYS A 166 -1.77 -9.98 -18.61
C LYS A 166 -1.00 -11.32 -18.45
N ASP A 167 0.34 -11.29 -18.40
CA ASP A 167 1.13 -12.48 -18.09
C ASP A 167 1.07 -12.80 -16.60
N TYR A 168 0.15 -13.68 -16.25
CA TYR A 168 0.04 -14.20 -14.89
C TYR A 168 1.00 -15.39 -14.62
N GLY A 169 1.96 -15.66 -15.48
CA GLY A 169 2.90 -16.77 -15.36
C GLY A 169 2.21 -18.14 -15.42
N SER A 170 2.76 -19.12 -14.69
CA SER A 170 2.20 -20.48 -14.65
C SER A 170 0.73 -20.48 -14.18
N PRO A 171 -0.17 -21.30 -14.78
CA PRO A 171 -1.50 -21.52 -14.25
C PRO A 171 -1.52 -22.28 -12.91
N VAL A 172 -0.38 -22.81 -12.48
CA VAL A 172 -0.25 -23.51 -11.18
C VAL A 172 0.25 -22.52 -10.14
N ARG A 173 -0.65 -22.05 -9.28
CA ARG A 173 -0.43 -21.02 -8.26
C ARG A 173 -0.08 -21.64 -6.91
N VAL A 174 1.05 -21.27 -6.33
CA VAL A 174 1.56 -21.79 -5.06
C VAL A 174 1.98 -20.64 -4.15
N ASN A 175 2.14 -20.92 -2.87
CA ASN A 175 2.93 -20.06 -1.99
C ASN A 175 4.40 -20.15 -2.42
N GLN A 176 4.93 -19.09 -2.97
CA GLN A 176 6.29 -19.05 -3.57
C GLN A 176 7.40 -19.00 -2.51
N VAL A 177 7.07 -18.71 -1.25
CA VAL A 177 8.02 -18.82 -0.13
C VAL A 177 8.09 -20.26 0.35
N GLY A 178 6.91 -20.88 0.56
CA GLY A 178 6.83 -22.27 0.96
C GLY A 178 5.78 -22.55 2.02
N TYR A 179 5.76 -23.78 2.46
CA TYR A 179 4.74 -24.35 3.33
C TYR A 179 5.35 -24.90 4.62
N ALA A 180 4.60 -24.78 5.72
CA ALA A 180 4.96 -25.44 6.97
C ALA A 180 4.81 -26.98 6.84
N THR A 181 5.74 -27.75 7.43
CA THR A 181 5.68 -29.22 7.42
C THR A 181 4.37 -29.76 7.99
N THR A 182 3.79 -29.06 8.98
CA THR A 182 2.57 -29.49 9.72
C THR A 182 1.31 -28.71 9.34
N GLY A 183 1.39 -27.78 8.37
CA GLY A 183 0.25 -27.00 7.89
C GLY A 183 -0.41 -27.58 6.64
N PRO A 184 -1.50 -26.95 6.17
CA PRO A 184 -2.07 -27.21 4.86
C PRO A 184 -1.02 -26.93 3.79
N LYS A 185 -1.08 -27.66 2.71
CA LYS A 185 -0.23 -27.44 1.52
C LYS A 185 -1.08 -27.67 0.29
N GLU A 186 -1.51 -26.58 -0.32
CA GLU A 186 -2.37 -26.61 -1.47
C GLU A 186 -1.84 -25.67 -2.59
N ALA A 187 -2.19 -26.03 -3.83
CA ALA A 187 -2.02 -25.16 -4.98
C ALA A 187 -3.37 -24.89 -5.65
N SER A 188 -3.58 -23.68 -6.14
CA SER A 188 -4.71 -23.33 -7.01
C SER A 188 -4.26 -23.42 -8.46
N ILE A 189 -5.00 -24.16 -9.28
CA ILE A 189 -4.69 -24.40 -10.70
C ILE A 189 -5.79 -23.78 -11.54
N VAL A 190 -5.43 -22.92 -12.49
CA VAL A 190 -6.36 -22.39 -13.49
C VAL A 190 -6.46 -23.42 -14.62
N ASP A 191 -7.62 -24.08 -14.74
CA ASP A 191 -7.87 -25.12 -15.73
C ASP A 191 -9.38 -25.21 -16.00
N ASP A 192 -9.78 -25.13 -17.27
CA ASP A 192 -11.20 -25.13 -17.69
C ASP A 192 -11.88 -26.50 -17.61
N SER A 193 -11.17 -27.54 -17.20
CA SER A 193 -11.73 -28.89 -17.06
C SER A 193 -12.79 -28.91 -15.95
N THR A 194 -13.92 -29.53 -16.23
CA THR A 194 -14.97 -29.79 -15.20
C THR A 194 -14.75 -31.09 -14.43
N THR A 195 -13.63 -31.76 -14.66
CA THR A 195 -13.27 -33.04 -14.00
C THR A 195 -11.86 -32.94 -13.40
N PRO A 196 -11.59 -33.65 -12.29
CA PRO A 196 -10.28 -33.64 -11.67
C PRO A 196 -9.13 -33.96 -12.63
N VAL A 197 -8.08 -33.15 -12.66
CA VAL A 197 -6.87 -33.37 -13.47
C VAL A 197 -5.72 -33.92 -12.64
N PRO A 198 -4.80 -34.72 -13.22
CA PRO A 198 -3.66 -35.27 -12.48
C PRO A 198 -2.61 -34.21 -12.21
N TRP A 199 -1.94 -34.27 -11.06
CA TRP A 199 -0.81 -33.44 -10.68
C TRP A 199 0.36 -34.25 -10.12
N GLU A 200 1.55 -33.69 -10.19
CA GLU A 200 2.78 -34.26 -9.66
C GLU A 200 3.54 -33.21 -8.83
N LEU A 201 3.89 -33.59 -7.58
CA LEU A 201 4.88 -32.85 -6.79
C LEU A 201 6.27 -33.40 -7.14
N ARG A 202 7.19 -32.51 -7.51
CA ARG A 202 8.56 -32.83 -7.90
C ARG A 202 9.55 -32.18 -6.93
N ASP A 203 10.63 -32.88 -6.61
CA ASP A 203 11.75 -32.29 -5.84
C ASP A 203 12.68 -31.45 -6.75
N SER A 204 13.68 -30.81 -6.15
CA SER A 204 14.66 -29.95 -6.87
C SER A 204 15.44 -30.65 -7.98
N ALA A 205 15.48 -31.98 -8.01
CA ALA A 205 16.07 -32.78 -9.09
C ALA A 205 15.04 -33.14 -10.17
N GLY A 206 13.80 -32.67 -10.08
CA GLY A 206 12.70 -33.01 -10.98
C GLY A 206 12.07 -34.39 -10.76
N LYS A 207 12.49 -35.11 -9.71
CA LYS A 207 11.95 -36.43 -9.39
C LYS A 207 10.57 -36.27 -8.78
N VAL A 208 9.59 -37.04 -9.29
CA VAL A 208 8.25 -37.08 -8.74
C VAL A 208 8.29 -37.75 -7.37
N VAL A 209 7.84 -37.03 -6.33
CA VAL A 209 7.82 -37.46 -4.93
C VAL A 209 6.42 -37.71 -4.43
N LYS A 210 5.40 -37.12 -5.08
CA LYS A 210 3.96 -37.37 -4.79
C LYS A 210 3.15 -37.11 -6.04
N LYS A 211 1.99 -37.77 -6.17
CA LYS A 211 1.00 -37.60 -7.24
C LYS A 211 -0.39 -37.56 -6.63
N GLY A 212 -1.31 -36.92 -7.34
CA GLY A 212 -2.71 -36.88 -6.97
C GLY A 212 -3.60 -36.40 -8.12
N ARG A 213 -4.86 -36.15 -7.79
CA ARG A 213 -5.81 -35.50 -8.68
C ARG A 213 -6.37 -34.26 -7.98
N THR A 214 -6.66 -33.24 -8.74
CA THR A 214 -7.25 -32.01 -8.23
C THR A 214 -8.69 -32.23 -7.76
N GLN A 215 -9.17 -31.30 -6.93
CA GLN A 215 -10.58 -31.09 -6.66
C GLN A 215 -11.04 -29.89 -7.51
N VAL A 216 -12.13 -30.02 -8.24
CA VAL A 216 -12.72 -28.90 -9.01
C VAL A 216 -13.36 -27.95 -8.01
N ARG A 217 -12.85 -26.71 -7.94
CA ARG A 217 -13.46 -25.64 -7.14
C ARG A 217 -14.52 -24.90 -7.96
N GLY A 218 -14.32 -24.77 -9.29
CA GLY A 218 -15.20 -24.10 -10.22
C GLY A 218 -14.82 -22.63 -10.46
N ASP A 219 -15.80 -21.87 -10.96
CA ASP A 219 -15.60 -20.47 -11.33
C ASP A 219 -15.42 -19.58 -10.10
N ASP A 220 -14.33 -18.84 -10.05
CA ASP A 220 -14.04 -17.86 -9.02
C ASP A 220 -14.45 -16.47 -9.50
N ALA A 221 -15.52 -15.93 -8.93
CA ALA A 221 -16.10 -14.66 -9.36
C ALA A 221 -15.18 -13.45 -9.18
N ALA A 222 -14.24 -13.51 -8.23
CA ALA A 222 -13.34 -12.41 -7.95
C ALA A 222 -12.19 -12.31 -8.96
N SER A 223 -11.73 -13.45 -9.49
CA SER A 223 -10.63 -13.50 -10.48
C SER A 223 -11.09 -13.76 -11.91
N GLY A 224 -12.29 -14.32 -12.09
CA GLY A 224 -12.78 -14.80 -13.37
C GLY A 224 -12.13 -16.11 -13.84
N ASP A 225 -11.39 -16.80 -12.99
CA ASP A 225 -10.74 -18.07 -13.31
C ASP A 225 -11.65 -19.26 -12.99
N HIS A 226 -11.53 -20.34 -13.77
CA HIS A 226 -12.01 -21.67 -13.36
C HIS A 226 -10.88 -22.37 -12.62
N VAL A 227 -11.11 -22.73 -11.35
CA VAL A 227 -10.05 -23.11 -10.43
C VAL A 227 -10.20 -24.55 -9.93
N HIS A 228 -9.08 -25.26 -9.90
CA HIS A 228 -8.91 -26.55 -9.25
C HIS A 228 -7.95 -26.43 -8.06
N ILE A 229 -8.09 -27.29 -7.08
CA ILE A 229 -7.20 -27.37 -5.91
C ILE A 229 -6.42 -28.68 -5.95
N ALA A 230 -5.09 -28.60 -5.81
CA ALA A 230 -4.22 -29.74 -5.58
C ALA A 230 -3.77 -29.74 -4.12
N ASP A 231 -4.22 -30.74 -3.35
CA ASP A 231 -3.84 -30.92 -1.95
C ASP A 231 -2.68 -31.92 -1.83
N PHE A 232 -1.54 -31.45 -1.27
CA PHE A 232 -0.37 -32.27 -0.92
C PHE A 232 0.01 -32.13 0.57
N GLY A 233 -0.95 -31.77 1.44
CA GLY A 233 -0.78 -31.48 2.86
C GLY A 233 -0.17 -32.63 3.69
N ASP A 234 -0.35 -33.88 3.28
CA ASP A 234 0.25 -35.06 3.92
C ASP A 234 1.74 -35.25 3.59
N TYR A 235 2.30 -34.53 2.58
CA TYR A 235 3.72 -34.57 2.27
C TYR A 235 4.50 -33.64 3.21
N ARG A 236 5.37 -34.23 4.06
CA ARG A 236 6.04 -33.53 5.18
C ARG A 236 7.57 -33.50 5.09
N LYS A 237 8.16 -33.98 3.98
CA LYS A 237 9.62 -33.98 3.83
C LYS A 237 10.11 -32.56 3.63
N GLU A 238 11.01 -32.11 4.50
CA GLU A 238 11.67 -30.81 4.38
C GLU A 238 12.58 -30.77 3.15
N GLY A 239 12.66 -29.60 2.52
CA GLY A 239 13.50 -29.33 1.35
C GLY A 239 13.12 -28.02 0.66
N THR A 240 13.91 -27.64 -0.32
CA THR A 240 13.75 -26.44 -1.15
C THR A 240 13.65 -26.81 -2.63
N GLY A 241 13.10 -25.92 -3.45
CA GLY A 241 13.01 -26.11 -4.89
C GLY A 241 11.99 -27.17 -5.31
N TYR A 242 10.98 -27.42 -4.48
CA TYR A 242 9.82 -28.21 -4.91
C TYR A 242 9.02 -27.47 -5.96
N THR A 243 8.44 -28.19 -6.90
CA THR A 243 7.51 -27.68 -7.89
C THR A 243 6.29 -28.59 -8.01
N LEU A 244 5.14 -28.01 -8.33
CA LEU A 244 3.92 -28.74 -8.66
C LEU A 244 3.69 -28.67 -10.17
N ALA A 245 3.47 -29.80 -10.83
CA ALA A 245 3.22 -29.89 -12.26
C ALA A 245 1.82 -30.42 -12.55
N VAL A 246 1.13 -29.80 -13.53
CA VAL A 246 -0.15 -30.21 -14.09
C VAL A 246 -0.02 -30.18 -15.61
N GLY A 247 -0.06 -31.35 -16.26
CA GLY A 247 0.25 -31.43 -17.68
C GLY A 247 1.67 -30.92 -17.98
N THR A 248 1.76 -29.90 -18.81
CA THR A 248 3.03 -29.22 -19.16
C THR A 248 3.31 -28.00 -18.28
N ALA A 249 2.34 -27.53 -17.52
CA ALA A 249 2.47 -26.37 -16.65
C ALA A 249 3.18 -26.77 -15.34
N VAL A 250 4.09 -25.91 -14.88
CA VAL A 250 4.89 -26.11 -13.66
C VAL A 250 4.81 -24.82 -12.82
N SER A 251 4.59 -24.96 -11.52
CA SER A 251 4.57 -23.81 -10.58
C SER A 251 5.92 -23.14 -10.46
N GLU A 252 5.96 -21.95 -9.89
CA GLU A 252 7.17 -21.40 -9.28
C GLU A 252 7.70 -22.37 -8.22
N PRO A 253 9.03 -22.37 -7.96
CA PRO A 253 9.64 -23.22 -6.94
C PRO A 253 9.25 -22.74 -5.53
N PHE A 254 9.14 -23.66 -4.58
CA PHE A 254 8.83 -23.37 -3.18
C PHE A 254 9.58 -24.30 -2.22
N GLY A 255 9.57 -23.93 -0.93
CA GLY A 255 10.13 -24.71 0.14
C GLY A 255 9.06 -25.49 0.95
N ILE A 256 9.51 -26.49 1.69
CA ILE A 256 8.74 -27.10 2.79
C ILE A 256 9.69 -27.16 3.98
N SER A 257 9.35 -26.46 5.07
CA SER A 257 10.19 -26.39 6.27
C SER A 257 9.34 -26.29 7.53
N ARG A 258 9.98 -26.38 8.71
CA ARG A 258 9.26 -26.18 9.98
C ARG A 258 8.84 -24.73 10.17
N ASP A 259 9.71 -23.81 9.80
CA ASP A 259 9.58 -22.38 10.07
C ASP A 259 9.73 -21.55 8.78
N PRO A 260 8.80 -21.68 7.79
CA PRO A 260 8.97 -21.00 6.49
C PRO A 260 8.87 -19.46 6.60
N TYR A 261 8.28 -18.96 7.68
CA TYR A 261 7.98 -17.54 7.86
C TYR A 261 8.90 -16.84 8.86
N ASP A 262 9.97 -17.50 9.37
CA ASP A 262 10.89 -16.89 10.36
C ASP A 262 11.62 -15.66 9.80
N GLY A 263 12.04 -15.70 8.52
CA GLY A 263 12.61 -14.53 7.82
C GLY A 263 11.58 -13.40 7.69
N LEU A 264 10.40 -13.72 7.18
CA LEU A 264 9.33 -12.74 6.97
C LEU A 264 8.92 -12.04 8.26
N ARG A 265 8.84 -12.76 9.38
CA ARG A 265 8.56 -12.17 10.70
C ARG A 265 9.57 -11.09 11.06
N ARG A 266 10.87 -11.33 10.85
CA ARG A 266 11.91 -10.33 11.13
C ARG A 266 11.83 -9.14 10.17
N ASP A 267 11.82 -9.40 8.88
CA ASP A 267 11.89 -8.36 7.88
C ASP A 267 10.65 -7.45 7.93
N SER A 268 9.45 -8.02 8.16
CA SER A 268 8.23 -7.21 8.32
C SER A 268 8.22 -6.35 9.58
N LEU A 269 8.93 -6.74 10.62
CA LEU A 269 9.13 -5.91 11.82
C LEU A 269 10.25 -4.87 11.61
N GLU A 270 11.33 -5.21 10.89
CA GLU A 270 12.42 -4.28 10.55
C GLU A 270 11.95 -3.14 9.61
N TYR A 271 10.85 -3.33 8.87
CA TYR A 271 10.21 -2.29 8.08
C TYR A 271 9.99 -0.99 8.87
N PHE A 272 9.57 -1.07 10.13
CA PHE A 272 9.26 0.09 10.95
C PHE A 272 10.50 0.94 11.28
N TYR A 273 11.66 0.33 11.48
CA TYR A 273 12.93 1.07 11.62
C TYR A 273 13.24 1.87 10.34
N LEU A 274 13.01 1.28 9.16
CA LEU A 274 13.31 1.90 7.87
C LEU A 274 12.44 3.13 7.57
N VAL A 275 11.21 3.19 8.09
CA VAL A 275 10.30 4.33 7.92
C VAL A 275 10.34 5.34 9.07
N ARG A 276 11.23 5.20 10.03
CA ARG A 276 11.39 6.18 11.12
C ARG A 276 11.71 7.58 10.57
N SER A 277 10.99 8.60 11.05
CA SER A 277 11.24 10.02 10.82
C SER A 277 12.14 10.59 11.90
N GLY A 278 12.92 11.63 11.57
CA GLY A 278 13.69 12.39 12.56
C GLY A 278 14.94 11.69 13.11
N THR A 279 15.35 10.56 12.52
CA THR A 279 16.57 9.84 12.88
C THR A 279 17.29 9.34 11.63
N PRO A 280 18.64 9.22 11.63
CA PRO A 280 19.33 8.53 10.56
C PRO A 280 18.95 7.04 10.57
N ILE A 281 18.86 6.44 9.39
CA ILE A 281 18.78 4.99 9.23
C ILE A 281 20.22 4.52 8.98
N ASP A 282 20.77 3.80 9.96
CA ASP A 282 22.21 3.50 10.00
C ASP A 282 22.52 2.22 9.20
N ALA A 283 23.55 2.30 8.36
CA ALA A 283 24.06 1.18 7.57
C ALA A 283 24.46 -0.05 8.41
N ALA A 284 24.83 0.17 9.67
CA ALA A 284 25.17 -0.92 10.60
C ALA A 284 24.00 -1.90 10.83
N TYR A 285 22.76 -1.44 10.69
CA TYR A 285 21.56 -2.25 10.88
C TYR A 285 20.94 -2.72 9.56
N VAL A 286 20.96 -1.86 8.53
CA VAL A 286 20.19 -2.10 7.29
C VAL A 286 21.06 -2.28 6.05
N GLY A 287 22.39 -2.14 6.17
CA GLY A 287 23.30 -2.11 5.03
C GLY A 287 23.29 -0.76 4.29
N ASP A 288 24.29 -0.55 3.44
CA ASP A 288 24.51 0.72 2.74
C ASP A 288 23.36 1.11 1.82
N ALA A 289 22.66 0.13 1.24
CA ALA A 289 21.58 0.36 0.28
C ALA A 289 20.37 1.08 0.90
N TYR A 290 20.04 0.81 2.15
CA TYR A 290 18.87 1.37 2.85
C TYR A 290 19.23 2.49 3.82
N ALA A 291 20.54 2.72 4.04
CA ALA A 291 21.00 3.77 4.93
C ALA A 291 20.66 5.17 4.37
N ARG A 292 20.22 6.07 5.25
CA ARG A 292 19.93 7.46 4.89
C ARG A 292 20.16 8.40 6.05
N PRO A 293 20.49 9.69 5.78
CA PRO A 293 20.48 10.73 6.79
C PRO A 293 19.10 10.92 7.42
N ALA A 294 19.06 11.52 8.60
CA ALA A 294 17.80 11.92 9.21
C ALA A 294 17.04 12.91 8.32
N GLY A 295 15.76 12.64 8.09
CA GLY A 295 14.86 13.57 7.45
C GLY A 295 14.11 14.44 8.46
N HIS A 296 13.61 15.60 8.03
CA HIS A 296 12.72 16.48 8.79
C HIS A 296 13.27 16.97 10.15
N LEU A 297 14.59 17.24 10.22
CA LEU A 297 15.23 17.89 11.38
C LEU A 297 15.52 19.40 11.20
N GLY A 298 15.01 20.02 10.15
CA GLY A 298 15.26 21.44 9.88
C GLY A 298 16.64 21.75 9.32
N VAL A 299 17.35 20.73 8.80
CA VAL A 299 18.61 20.91 8.06
C VAL A 299 18.28 21.18 6.60
N ALA A 300 18.69 22.33 6.06
CA ALA A 300 18.35 22.73 4.69
C ALA A 300 18.72 21.64 3.67
N PRO A 301 17.87 21.38 2.68
CA PRO A 301 16.64 22.10 2.29
C PRO A 301 15.40 21.80 3.14
N ASN A 302 15.47 20.85 4.03
CA ASN A 302 14.37 20.30 4.82
C ASN A 302 13.87 21.30 5.86
N LYS A 303 12.54 21.43 6.02
CA LYS A 303 11.92 22.36 6.99
C LYS A 303 11.85 21.84 8.41
N GLY A 304 11.86 20.53 8.59
CA GLY A 304 11.88 19.85 9.88
C GLY A 304 10.56 19.79 10.63
N ASP A 305 10.49 18.78 11.50
CA ASP A 305 9.33 18.50 12.37
C ASP A 305 9.55 18.96 13.83
N THR A 306 10.65 19.67 14.12
CA THR A 306 11.00 20.14 15.48
C THR A 306 10.24 21.40 15.89
N SER A 307 9.60 22.11 14.95
CA SER A 307 8.74 23.26 15.22
C SER A 307 7.78 23.46 14.04
N VAL A 308 6.77 22.61 13.97
CA VAL A 308 5.78 22.63 12.88
C VAL A 308 4.67 23.60 13.22
N PRO A 309 4.41 24.63 12.38
CA PRO A 309 3.30 25.55 12.58
C PRO A 309 1.98 24.90 12.19
N CYS A 310 0.90 25.43 12.70
CA CYS A 310 -0.44 25.07 12.25
C CYS A 310 -0.67 25.47 10.79
N LEU A 311 -1.48 24.69 10.09
CA LEU A 311 -2.02 25.10 8.78
C LEU A 311 -2.73 26.47 8.95
N PRO A 312 -2.46 27.44 8.08
CA PRO A 312 -3.02 28.80 8.22
C PRO A 312 -4.52 28.81 8.46
N GLY A 313 -4.94 29.49 9.53
CA GLY A 313 -6.34 29.59 9.92
C GLY A 313 -6.87 28.47 10.85
N THR A 314 -6.05 27.47 11.20
CA THR A 314 -6.48 26.38 12.09
C THR A 314 -6.04 26.59 13.55
N CYS A 315 -4.86 27.15 13.79
CA CYS A 315 -4.35 27.56 15.10
C CYS A 315 -3.19 28.54 14.96
N ASP A 316 -2.61 29.04 16.07
CA ASP A 316 -1.59 30.09 16.10
C ASP A 316 -0.29 29.69 16.84
N TYR A 317 -0.04 28.40 16.99
CA TYR A 317 1.15 27.88 17.64
C TYR A 317 1.94 26.90 16.74
N SER A 318 3.08 26.45 17.23
CA SER A 318 3.90 25.39 16.61
C SER A 318 4.18 24.31 17.64
N LEU A 319 4.36 23.05 17.17
CA LEU A 319 4.74 21.92 18.02
C LEU A 319 6.04 21.26 17.50
N ASP A 320 6.82 20.72 18.44
CA ASP A 320 7.79 19.67 18.13
C ASP A 320 7.05 18.34 17.99
N VAL A 321 6.94 17.88 16.75
CA VAL A 321 6.31 16.61 16.38
C VAL A 321 7.31 15.71 15.64
N SER A 322 8.61 15.85 15.98
CA SER A 322 9.67 15.00 15.48
C SER A 322 9.52 13.55 15.97
N GLY A 323 10.08 12.60 15.24
CA GLY A 323 9.92 11.16 15.47
C GLY A 323 8.69 10.59 14.76
N GLY A 324 8.28 9.38 15.12
CA GLY A 324 7.23 8.63 14.46
C GLY A 324 7.65 8.04 13.13
N TRP A 325 6.71 7.44 12.42
CA TRP A 325 6.92 6.80 11.12
C TRP A 325 6.34 7.63 9.98
N TYR A 326 7.03 7.65 8.83
CA TYR A 326 6.39 8.02 7.57
C TYR A 326 5.33 6.97 7.24
N ASP A 327 4.15 7.43 6.87
CA ASP A 327 2.96 6.59 6.82
C ASP A 327 2.95 5.61 5.65
N ALA A 328 3.14 6.12 4.43
CA ALA A 328 2.91 5.38 3.20
C ALA A 328 3.90 5.81 2.09
N GLY A 329 3.42 5.97 0.87
CA GLY A 329 4.22 6.47 -0.25
C GLY A 329 4.63 7.94 -0.13
N ASP A 330 4.01 8.70 0.75
CA ASP A 330 4.34 10.08 1.10
C ASP A 330 5.22 10.15 2.37
N GLN A 331 5.54 11.37 2.78
CA GLN A 331 6.31 11.64 4.00
C GLN A 331 5.46 12.26 5.11
N GLY A 332 4.14 12.13 4.99
CA GLY A 332 3.19 12.49 6.03
C GLY A 332 3.22 11.54 7.23
N LYS A 333 2.71 12.01 8.37
CA LYS A 333 2.50 11.21 9.58
C LYS A 333 1.08 11.44 10.08
N TYR A 334 0.33 10.35 10.24
CA TYR A 334 -1.11 10.36 10.47
C TYR A 334 -1.45 9.64 11.76
N VAL A 335 -2.15 10.33 12.66
CA VAL A 335 -2.42 9.78 13.99
C VAL A 335 -3.33 8.55 13.93
N VAL A 336 -4.31 8.52 13.05
CA VAL A 336 -5.22 7.37 12.93
C VAL A 336 -4.51 6.11 12.46
N ASN A 337 -3.66 6.21 11.44
CA ASN A 337 -2.89 5.07 10.93
C ASN A 337 -1.78 4.63 11.88
N GLY A 338 -0.97 5.60 12.36
CA GLY A 338 0.12 5.33 13.28
C GLY A 338 -0.36 4.69 14.58
N ALA A 339 -1.50 5.15 15.12
CA ALA A 339 -2.07 4.57 16.33
C ALA A 339 -2.55 3.13 16.13
N LEU A 340 -3.21 2.81 14.99
CA LEU A 340 -3.59 1.44 14.66
C LEU A 340 -2.36 0.54 14.50
N ALA A 341 -1.34 1.01 13.78
CA ALA A 341 -0.10 0.26 13.57
C ALA A 341 0.63 -0.02 14.91
N ALA A 342 0.78 0.99 15.76
CA ALA A 342 1.37 0.85 17.08
C ALA A 342 0.56 -0.12 17.96
N TRP A 343 -0.78 -0.05 17.91
CA TRP A 343 -1.64 -0.98 18.62
C TRP A 343 -1.42 -2.42 18.16
N GLN A 344 -1.37 -2.67 16.86
CA GLN A 344 -1.15 -4.02 16.32
C GLN A 344 0.19 -4.60 16.75
N LEU A 345 1.27 -3.81 16.76
CA LEU A 345 2.58 -4.27 17.23
C LEU A 345 2.54 -4.60 18.74
N MET A 346 1.94 -3.73 19.55
CA MET A 346 1.78 -3.97 20.99
C MET A 346 0.84 -5.13 21.28
N ASP A 347 -0.24 -5.34 20.49
CA ASP A 347 -1.15 -6.48 20.61
C ASP A 347 -0.46 -7.80 20.27
N SER A 348 0.42 -7.81 19.26
CA SER A 348 1.28 -8.98 18.97
C SER A 348 2.12 -9.38 20.16
N TYR A 349 2.70 -8.39 20.88
CA TYR A 349 3.42 -8.63 22.12
C TYR A 349 2.50 -9.15 23.24
N GLU A 350 1.33 -8.53 23.51
CA GLU A 350 0.38 -9.00 24.52
C GLU A 350 -0.12 -10.42 24.21
N ARG A 351 -0.32 -10.74 22.92
CA ARG A 351 -0.60 -12.10 22.47
C ARG A 351 0.52 -13.05 22.88
N SER A 352 1.75 -12.70 22.58
CA SER A 352 2.91 -13.55 22.84
C SER A 352 3.05 -13.93 24.33
N LEU A 353 2.70 -13.00 25.23
CA LEU A 353 2.65 -13.25 26.66
C LEU A 353 1.53 -14.23 27.05
N SER A 354 0.34 -14.05 26.45
CA SER A 354 -0.84 -14.85 26.79
C SER A 354 -0.78 -16.30 26.28
N THR A 355 -0.08 -16.51 25.16
CA THR A 355 0.09 -17.83 24.52
C THR A 355 1.39 -18.53 24.92
N GLY A 356 2.30 -17.86 25.59
CA GLY A 356 3.65 -18.37 25.92
C GLY A 356 4.63 -18.33 24.74
N ASP A 357 4.29 -17.64 23.65
CA ASP A 357 5.05 -17.54 22.40
C ASP A 357 6.04 -16.35 22.39
N TRP A 358 6.40 -15.86 23.57
CA TRP A 358 7.22 -14.67 23.78
C TRP A 358 8.61 -14.73 23.12
N ALA A 359 9.16 -15.93 22.90
CA ALA A 359 10.46 -16.10 22.25
C ALA A 359 10.49 -15.57 20.81
N ASN A 360 9.34 -15.48 20.16
CA ASN A 360 9.20 -14.98 18.79
C ASN A 360 9.27 -13.46 18.68
N LEU A 361 9.15 -12.72 19.81
CA LEU A 361 9.17 -11.27 19.87
C LEU A 361 10.11 -10.76 20.97
N LYS A 362 11.17 -11.51 21.29
CA LYS A 362 12.13 -11.16 22.34
C LYS A 362 13.06 -10.01 21.93
N ASP A 363 13.72 -9.41 22.92
CA ASP A 363 14.85 -8.48 22.73
C ASP A 363 15.99 -9.12 21.91
N GLY A 364 16.57 -8.35 20.99
CA GLY A 364 17.64 -8.77 20.08
C GLY A 364 17.17 -9.67 18.94
N LEU A 365 15.88 -9.60 18.59
CA LEU A 365 15.32 -10.26 17.41
C LEU A 365 15.65 -9.50 16.12
N LEU A 366 15.56 -8.17 16.18
CA LEU A 366 15.72 -7.26 15.06
C LEU A 366 17.11 -6.62 15.03
N LYS A 367 17.48 -6.11 13.85
CA LYS A 367 18.68 -5.29 13.68
C LYS A 367 18.32 -3.81 13.82
N VAL A 368 18.14 -3.38 15.05
CA VAL A 368 17.75 -2.00 15.40
C VAL A 368 18.67 -1.43 16.49
N PRO A 369 18.77 -0.11 16.63
CA PRO A 369 19.66 0.51 17.63
C PRO A 369 19.39 0.08 19.08
N GLU A 370 18.15 -0.24 19.38
CA GLU A 370 17.69 -0.60 20.73
C GLU A 370 17.96 -2.07 21.10
N ALA A 371 18.31 -2.93 20.13
CA ALA A 371 18.53 -4.35 20.36
C ALA A 371 19.53 -4.61 21.50
N GLY A 372 19.14 -5.46 22.46
CA GLY A 372 19.95 -5.79 23.63
C GLY A 372 19.72 -4.91 24.86
N ASN A 373 18.68 -4.07 24.87
CA ASN A 373 18.34 -3.17 25.99
C ASN A 373 17.45 -3.84 27.07
N ARG A 374 17.04 -5.10 26.89
CA ARG A 374 16.13 -5.90 27.73
C ARG A 374 14.66 -5.54 27.56
N VAL A 375 14.31 -4.78 26.53
CA VAL A 375 12.95 -4.54 26.09
C VAL A 375 12.75 -5.33 24.78
N PRO A 376 11.64 -6.00 24.55
CA PRO A 376 11.35 -6.59 23.24
C PRO A 376 11.41 -5.54 22.12
N ASP A 377 12.14 -5.81 21.03
CA ASP A 377 12.37 -4.84 19.96
C ASP A 377 11.05 -4.30 19.35
N VAL A 378 9.99 -5.14 19.29
CA VAL A 378 8.66 -4.71 18.83
C VAL A 378 8.05 -3.61 19.70
N LEU A 379 8.40 -3.57 21.00
CA LEU A 379 7.97 -2.50 21.89
C LEU A 379 8.78 -1.23 21.68
N ASP A 380 10.08 -1.35 21.41
CA ASP A 380 10.91 -0.18 21.08
C ASP A 380 10.41 0.49 19.78
N GLU A 381 10.06 -0.30 18.76
CA GLU A 381 9.46 0.24 17.54
C GLU A 381 8.09 0.90 17.81
N SER A 382 7.22 0.26 18.56
CA SER A 382 5.94 0.86 18.92
C SER A 382 6.08 2.13 19.76
N ARG A 383 7.11 2.21 20.63
CA ARG A 383 7.44 3.41 21.40
C ARG A 383 7.79 4.58 20.50
N TRP A 384 8.58 4.33 19.44
CA TRP A 384 8.98 5.39 18.49
C TRP A 384 7.77 6.11 17.92
N GLU A 385 6.74 5.39 17.56
CA GLU A 385 5.47 5.97 17.09
C GLU A 385 4.66 6.60 18.22
N VAL A 386 4.49 5.91 19.34
CA VAL A 386 3.69 6.45 20.46
C VAL A 386 4.27 7.76 20.98
N GLU A 387 5.60 7.92 21.05
CA GLU A 387 6.21 9.20 21.43
C GLU A 387 5.86 10.34 20.49
N PHE A 388 5.75 10.08 19.17
CA PHE A 388 5.23 11.05 18.21
C PHE A 388 3.73 11.33 18.45
N LEU A 389 2.91 10.30 18.60
CA LEU A 389 1.47 10.47 18.87
C LEU A 389 1.22 11.35 20.09
N LEU A 390 2.00 11.20 21.17
CA LEU A 390 1.91 12.03 22.37
C LEU A 390 2.23 13.51 22.10
N LYS A 391 3.13 13.80 21.14
CA LYS A 391 3.48 15.18 20.75
C LYS A 391 2.40 15.86 19.89
N MET A 392 1.53 15.07 19.27
CA MET A 392 0.41 15.59 18.46
C MET A 392 -0.75 16.14 19.31
N GLN A 393 -0.67 16.04 20.65
CA GLN A 393 -1.72 16.52 21.53
C GLN A 393 -1.70 18.04 21.66
N VAL A 394 -2.86 18.68 21.51
CA VAL A 394 -3.04 20.12 21.63
C VAL A 394 -2.66 20.59 23.04
N PRO A 395 -1.76 21.59 23.18
CA PRO A 395 -1.24 22.06 24.47
C PRO A 395 -2.35 22.65 25.36
N ALA A 396 -2.08 22.64 26.68
CA ALA A 396 -2.96 23.29 27.66
C ALA A 396 -3.07 24.80 27.38
N GLY A 397 -4.28 25.34 27.54
CA GLY A 397 -4.59 26.74 27.31
C GLY A 397 -4.92 27.12 25.87
N GLN A 398 -4.81 26.19 24.94
CA GLN A 398 -5.20 26.40 23.54
C GLN A 398 -6.67 25.97 23.32
N PRO A 399 -7.36 26.52 22.31
CA PRO A 399 -8.63 25.95 21.85
C PRO A 399 -8.47 24.46 21.54
N LEU A 400 -9.48 23.64 21.87
CA LEU A 400 -9.43 22.19 21.72
C LEU A 400 -8.31 21.51 22.54
N THR A 401 -7.90 22.11 23.65
CA THR A 401 -6.87 21.56 24.58
C THR A 401 -7.10 20.07 24.82
N GLY A 402 -6.02 19.29 24.65
CA GLY A 402 -6.01 17.85 24.89
C GLY A 402 -6.51 16.99 23.74
N MET A 403 -7.14 17.55 22.71
CA MET A 403 -7.36 16.83 21.44
C MET A 403 -6.04 16.54 20.73
N ALA A 404 -6.05 15.66 19.74
CA ALA A 404 -4.89 15.39 18.89
C ALA A 404 -5.06 16.02 17.50
N HIS A 405 -4.02 16.67 17.01
CA HIS A 405 -3.93 17.03 15.59
C HIS A 405 -4.07 15.78 14.73
N HIS A 406 -4.83 15.89 13.64
CA HIS A 406 -5.16 14.72 12.82
C HIS A 406 -3.94 14.14 12.13
N LYS A 407 -3.09 15.02 11.63
CA LYS A 407 -1.90 14.68 10.84
C LYS A 407 -0.91 15.85 10.74
N ILE A 408 0.28 15.52 10.26
CA ILE A 408 1.28 16.48 9.75
C ILE A 408 1.74 15.99 8.39
N HIS A 409 1.77 16.85 7.41
CA HIS A 409 2.34 16.56 6.08
C HIS A 409 2.75 17.85 5.34
N ASP A 410 3.21 17.68 4.11
CA ASP A 410 3.70 18.73 3.23
C ASP A 410 2.56 19.60 2.70
N LEU A 411 2.86 20.85 2.42
CA LEU A 411 1.91 21.79 1.79
C LEU A 411 1.43 21.30 0.42
N ALA A 412 2.28 20.60 -0.31
CA ALA A 412 1.98 20.03 -1.63
C ALA A 412 2.69 18.70 -1.80
N TRP A 413 2.18 17.85 -2.70
CA TRP A 413 2.80 16.57 -3.01
C TRP A 413 4.24 16.76 -3.51
N THR A 414 5.19 16.08 -2.86
CA THR A 414 6.58 16.00 -3.31
C THR A 414 6.70 15.11 -4.54
N ALA A 415 7.66 15.39 -5.40
CA ALA A 415 7.96 14.57 -6.56
C ALA A 415 8.49 13.17 -6.17
N LEU A 416 8.35 12.22 -7.08
CA LEU A 416 9.01 10.92 -7.04
C LEU A 416 10.28 10.96 -7.91
N PRO A 417 11.43 10.53 -7.40
CA PRO A 417 11.74 10.23 -5.99
C PRO A 417 12.06 11.49 -5.19
N THR A 418 11.80 11.45 -3.88
CA THR A 418 12.28 12.48 -2.94
C THR A 418 12.68 11.82 -1.63
N GLN A 419 13.97 11.85 -1.31
CA GLN A 419 14.45 11.34 -0.03
C GLN A 419 14.03 12.27 1.12
N PRO A 420 13.72 11.78 2.33
CA PRO A 420 13.21 12.60 3.42
C PRO A 420 14.08 13.80 3.79
N GLN A 421 15.41 13.67 3.73
CA GLN A 421 16.33 14.76 4.00
C GLN A 421 16.41 15.80 2.86
N ALA A 422 15.90 15.46 1.68
CA ALA A 422 15.88 16.35 0.51
C ALA A 422 14.53 17.05 0.32
N ASP A 423 13.54 16.74 1.12
CA ASP A 423 12.22 17.36 1.05
C ASP A 423 12.30 18.83 1.49
N ALA A 424 11.96 19.74 0.58
CA ALA A 424 11.98 21.18 0.81
C ALA A 424 10.60 21.79 1.06
N GLN A 425 9.54 20.98 1.06
CA GLN A 425 8.16 21.45 1.27
C GLN A 425 7.97 22.00 2.69
N PRO A 426 7.20 23.08 2.85
CA PRO A 426 6.71 23.48 4.16
C PRO A 426 5.79 22.40 4.74
N ARG A 427 5.93 22.11 6.02
CA ARG A 427 5.11 21.15 6.75
C ARG A 427 4.17 21.85 7.71
N TYR A 428 2.95 21.31 7.87
CA TYR A 428 1.92 21.91 8.73
C TYR A 428 1.23 20.87 9.60
N LEU A 429 0.89 21.28 10.83
CA LEU A 429 -0.10 20.61 11.66
C LEU A 429 -1.49 20.87 11.08
N HIS A 430 -2.22 19.84 10.79
CA HIS A 430 -3.62 19.93 10.37
C HIS A 430 -4.54 19.96 11.58
N ALA A 431 -5.78 20.43 11.40
CA ALA A 431 -6.72 20.62 12.50
C ALA A 431 -6.87 19.34 13.35
N PRO A 432 -7.09 19.48 14.66
CA PRO A 432 -7.43 18.33 15.51
C PRO A 432 -8.72 17.66 15.07
N SER A 433 -8.81 16.33 15.29
CA SER A 433 -10.05 15.59 15.03
C SER A 433 -10.41 14.66 16.18
N THR A 434 -11.69 14.31 16.29
CA THR A 434 -12.19 13.37 17.30
C THR A 434 -11.62 11.97 17.06
N ALA A 435 -11.54 11.50 15.80
CA ALA A 435 -10.94 10.21 15.45
C ALA A 435 -9.48 10.14 15.92
N ALA A 436 -8.61 11.09 15.51
CA ALA A 436 -7.22 11.11 15.95
C ALA A 436 -7.07 11.19 17.48
N THR A 437 -7.93 11.94 18.14
CA THR A 437 -7.92 12.09 19.61
C THR A 437 -8.23 10.76 20.30
N LEU A 438 -9.23 10.02 19.82
CA LEU A 438 -9.61 8.71 20.37
C LEU A 438 -8.57 7.62 20.03
N ASN A 439 -8.01 7.66 18.83
CA ASN A 439 -6.94 6.75 18.44
C ASN A 439 -5.67 6.96 19.30
N LEU A 440 -5.29 8.22 19.57
CA LEU A 440 -4.25 8.53 20.55
C LEU A 440 -4.61 7.98 21.93
N ALA A 441 -5.87 8.19 22.41
CA ALA A 441 -6.30 7.69 23.71
C ALA A 441 -6.18 6.16 23.81
N ALA A 442 -6.55 5.42 22.77
CA ALA A 442 -6.49 3.97 22.71
C ALA A 442 -5.05 3.47 22.73
N ALA A 443 -4.21 3.91 21.77
CA ALA A 443 -2.83 3.48 21.65
C ALA A 443 -1.99 3.85 22.91
N ALA A 444 -2.20 5.05 23.46
CA ALA A 444 -1.51 5.48 24.68
C ALA A 444 -1.98 4.71 25.92
N ALA A 445 -3.26 4.32 26.02
CA ALA A 445 -3.75 3.49 27.12
C ALA A 445 -3.17 2.07 27.06
N GLN A 446 -3.08 1.46 25.88
CA GLN A 446 -2.42 0.16 25.68
C GLN A 446 -0.92 0.28 26.00
N CYS A 447 -0.24 1.30 25.47
CA CYS A 447 1.17 1.59 25.75
C CYS A 447 1.44 1.69 27.26
N ALA A 448 0.61 2.41 28.00
CA ALA A 448 0.74 2.51 29.46
C ALA A 448 0.71 1.14 30.16
N ARG A 449 -0.08 0.20 29.64
CA ARG A 449 -0.17 -1.17 30.17
C ARG A 449 1.03 -2.02 29.83
N VAL A 450 1.48 -2.00 28.57
CA VAL A 450 2.55 -2.88 28.11
C VAL A 450 3.94 -2.38 28.54
N TRP A 451 4.12 -1.07 28.70
CA TRP A 451 5.39 -0.47 29.13
C TRP A 451 5.59 -0.41 30.65
N GLN A 452 4.54 -0.64 31.43
CA GLN A 452 4.61 -0.58 32.88
C GLN A 452 5.74 -1.43 33.52
N PRO A 453 6.06 -2.64 33.01
CA PRO A 453 7.17 -3.44 33.51
C PRO A 453 8.56 -2.90 33.14
N TYR A 454 8.70 -2.13 32.07
CA TYR A 454 9.96 -1.70 31.47
C TYR A 454 10.31 -0.25 31.85
N ASP A 455 9.35 0.69 31.66
CA ASP A 455 9.54 2.11 31.95
C ASP A 455 8.26 2.70 32.54
N ARG A 456 8.24 2.77 33.88
CA ARG A 456 7.08 3.28 34.63
C ARG A 456 6.80 4.77 34.40
N ALA A 457 7.85 5.56 34.12
CA ALA A 457 7.68 6.99 33.85
C ALA A 457 7.03 7.21 32.50
N PHE A 458 7.48 6.49 31.48
CA PHE A 458 6.86 6.51 30.16
C PHE A 458 5.41 5.97 30.18
N ALA A 459 5.18 4.84 30.86
CA ALA A 459 3.84 4.29 31.07
C ALA A 459 2.88 5.31 31.73
N ALA A 460 3.35 6.04 32.77
CA ALA A 460 2.56 7.08 33.40
C ALA A 460 2.27 8.27 32.47
N LYS A 461 3.23 8.69 31.65
CA LYS A 461 3.05 9.72 30.63
C LYS A 461 2.00 9.30 29.60
N CYS A 462 2.06 8.07 29.08
CA CYS A 462 1.08 7.52 28.15
C CYS A 462 -0.34 7.51 28.78
N LEU A 463 -0.48 7.04 30.02
CA LEU A 463 -1.78 7.01 30.70
C LEU A 463 -2.38 8.41 30.93
N ALA A 464 -1.53 9.38 31.29
CA ALA A 464 -1.97 10.76 31.46
C ALA A 464 -2.49 11.36 30.15
N ALA A 465 -1.75 11.17 29.04
CA ALA A 465 -2.16 11.63 27.72
C ALA A 465 -3.45 10.94 27.24
N ALA A 466 -3.57 9.62 27.46
CA ALA A 466 -4.78 8.86 27.10
C ALA A 466 -6.02 9.40 27.83
N LYS A 467 -5.92 9.67 29.12
CA LYS A 467 -7.03 10.25 29.91
C LYS A 467 -7.38 11.66 29.46
N THR A 468 -6.36 12.49 29.17
CA THR A 468 -6.59 13.86 28.66
C THR A 468 -7.28 13.82 27.30
N ALA A 469 -6.82 13.00 26.38
CA ALA A 469 -7.42 12.81 25.05
C ALA A 469 -8.88 12.31 25.16
N TRP A 470 -9.15 11.34 26.04
CA TRP A 470 -10.50 10.86 26.29
C TRP A 470 -11.44 11.99 26.76
N GLN A 471 -11.01 12.81 27.73
CA GLN A 471 -11.83 13.92 28.22
C GLN A 471 -12.05 14.98 27.12
N ALA A 472 -11.02 15.26 26.31
CA ALA A 472 -11.13 16.18 25.20
C ALA A 472 -12.12 15.67 24.13
N ALA A 473 -12.07 14.37 23.79
CA ALA A 473 -13.02 13.78 22.87
C ALA A 473 -14.46 13.81 23.39
N LEU A 474 -14.68 13.61 24.70
CA LEU A 474 -16.02 13.76 25.30
C LEU A 474 -16.52 15.19 25.24
N ALA A 475 -15.66 16.20 25.38
CA ALA A 475 -15.99 17.61 25.26
C ALA A 475 -16.24 18.03 23.78
N HIS A 476 -15.57 17.36 22.84
CA HIS A 476 -15.59 17.66 21.41
C HIS A 476 -15.86 16.39 20.59
N PRO A 477 -17.08 15.79 20.67
CA PRO A 477 -17.33 14.44 20.15
C PRO A 477 -17.53 14.36 18.63
N ALA A 478 -17.55 15.49 17.92
CA ALA A 478 -17.87 15.56 16.50
C ALA A 478 -17.03 16.61 15.76
N VAL A 479 -15.72 16.64 16.02
CA VAL A 479 -14.76 17.43 15.26
C VAL A 479 -14.13 16.50 14.20
N TYR A 480 -14.58 16.61 12.96
CA TYR A 480 -14.17 15.71 11.89
C TYR A 480 -13.07 16.33 11.03
N ALA A 481 -12.13 15.51 10.58
CA ALA A 481 -11.14 15.91 9.57
C ALA A 481 -11.84 16.13 8.22
N PRO A 482 -11.55 17.23 7.49
CA PRO A 482 -12.17 17.51 6.20
C PRO A 482 -11.76 16.46 5.15
N ALA A 483 -12.73 15.93 4.40
CA ALA A 483 -12.46 14.97 3.33
C ALA A 483 -11.67 15.58 2.15
N GLU A 484 -11.80 16.89 1.96
CA GLU A 484 -11.08 17.68 0.95
C GLU A 484 -9.64 18.02 1.32
N ASP A 485 -9.24 17.77 2.57
CA ASP A 485 -7.86 18.00 3.04
C ASP A 485 -6.92 16.89 2.60
N SER A 486 -6.71 16.80 1.28
CA SER A 486 -5.96 15.71 0.61
C SER A 486 -4.87 16.21 -0.34
N VAL A 487 -4.36 17.44 -0.15
CA VAL A 487 -3.25 17.99 -0.95
C VAL A 487 -1.96 17.94 -0.14
N GLY A 488 -0.95 17.25 -0.64
CA GLY A 488 0.32 17.04 0.04
C GLY A 488 0.32 15.85 1.02
N GLY A 489 -0.86 15.26 1.29
CA GLY A 489 -1.05 14.08 2.13
C GLY A 489 -2.46 13.53 2.06
N GLY A 490 -2.70 12.31 2.55
CA GLY A 490 -4.01 11.68 2.59
C GLY A 490 -4.99 12.40 3.53
N ALA A 491 -6.28 12.42 3.20
CA ALA A 491 -7.31 13.04 4.06
C ALA A 491 -7.55 12.23 5.33
N TYR A 492 -7.66 10.91 5.23
CA TYR A 492 -8.02 10.01 6.33
C TYR A 492 -9.27 10.44 7.11
N ALA A 493 -10.23 11.00 6.37
CA ALA A 493 -11.45 11.56 6.96
C ALA A 493 -12.40 10.45 7.43
N ASP A 494 -12.94 10.65 8.63
CA ASP A 494 -13.98 9.82 9.20
C ASP A 494 -15.03 10.69 9.91
N THR A 495 -16.31 10.35 9.71
CA THR A 495 -17.46 11.05 10.31
C THR A 495 -18.30 10.16 11.23
N ASP A 496 -17.96 8.87 11.33
CA ASP A 496 -18.50 7.94 12.32
C ASP A 496 -17.39 7.51 13.28
N VAL A 497 -17.37 8.10 14.44
CA VAL A 497 -16.33 7.90 15.47
C VAL A 497 -16.83 7.08 16.66
N ALA A 498 -17.97 6.40 16.52
CA ALA A 498 -18.56 5.61 17.60
C ALA A 498 -17.71 4.39 17.96
N ASP A 499 -17.04 3.82 16.99
CA ASP A 499 -16.15 2.68 17.14
C ASP A 499 -14.81 3.08 17.75
N GLU A 500 -14.26 4.27 17.46
CA GLU A 500 -13.08 4.81 18.14
C GLU A 500 -13.38 5.12 19.61
N PHE A 501 -14.57 5.67 19.93
CA PHE A 501 -15.00 5.80 21.33
C PHE A 501 -15.03 4.46 22.03
N SER A 502 -15.52 3.42 21.37
CA SER A 502 -15.56 2.08 21.94
C SER A 502 -14.17 1.50 22.16
N TRP A 503 -13.29 1.62 21.16
CA TRP A 503 -11.90 1.15 21.25
C TRP A 503 -11.13 1.89 22.35
N ALA A 504 -11.14 3.21 22.37
CA ALA A 504 -10.46 4.02 23.40
C ALA A 504 -10.96 3.69 24.82
N ALA A 505 -12.28 3.56 25.00
CA ALA A 505 -12.87 3.16 26.27
C ALA A 505 -12.41 1.75 26.69
N THR A 506 -12.29 0.84 25.74
CA THR A 506 -11.84 -0.55 25.99
C THR A 506 -10.40 -0.58 26.47
N GLU A 507 -9.49 0.12 25.81
CA GLU A 507 -8.08 0.18 26.21
C GLU A 507 -7.90 0.91 27.55
N LEU A 508 -8.61 2.01 27.78
CA LEU A 508 -8.61 2.71 29.05
C LEU A 508 -9.14 1.84 30.19
N TYR A 509 -10.22 1.09 29.96
CA TYR A 509 -10.75 0.15 30.95
C TYR A 509 -9.74 -0.99 31.24
N ALA A 510 -9.20 -1.62 30.19
CA ALA A 510 -8.21 -2.70 30.32
C ALA A 510 -6.99 -2.28 31.14
N THR A 511 -6.58 -0.99 31.02
CA THR A 511 -5.42 -0.45 31.71
C THR A 511 -5.71 0.00 33.13
N THR A 512 -6.88 0.63 33.38
CA THR A 512 -7.19 1.28 34.68
C THR A 512 -8.15 0.49 35.54
N GLY A 513 -9.01 -0.33 34.97
CA GLY A 513 -10.13 -0.98 35.68
C GLY A 513 -11.28 -0.02 36.04
N ASP A 514 -11.23 1.24 35.56
CA ASP A 514 -12.24 2.24 35.89
C ASP A 514 -13.56 1.98 35.13
N ARG A 515 -14.61 1.65 35.89
CA ARG A 515 -15.90 1.24 35.37
C ARG A 515 -16.66 2.35 34.60
N THR A 516 -16.20 3.59 34.69
CA THR A 516 -16.81 4.70 33.93
C THR A 516 -16.71 4.50 32.42
N TYR A 517 -15.69 3.80 31.95
CA TYR A 517 -15.49 3.49 30.55
C TYR A 517 -16.45 2.42 29.99
N LEU A 518 -16.98 1.53 30.84
CA LEU A 518 -17.82 0.39 30.40
C LEU A 518 -19.04 0.79 29.57
N LYS A 519 -19.62 1.98 29.83
CA LYS A 519 -20.81 2.47 29.11
C LYS A 519 -20.55 2.82 27.64
N SER A 520 -19.28 3.16 27.31
CA SER A 520 -18.87 3.56 25.96
C SER A 520 -18.31 2.38 25.15
N MET A 521 -18.19 1.19 25.74
CA MET A 521 -17.71 -0.01 25.08
C MET A 521 -18.85 -0.69 24.30
N THR A 522 -19.21 -0.16 23.15
CA THR A 522 -20.34 -0.59 22.32
C THR A 522 -19.90 -1.19 20.98
N GLY A 523 -18.59 -1.15 20.67
CA GLY A 523 -18.04 -1.64 19.43
C GLY A 523 -18.34 -3.11 19.18
N ARG A 524 -18.35 -3.49 17.94
CA ARG A 524 -18.60 -4.85 17.51
C ARG A 524 -17.80 -5.15 16.26
N ILE A 525 -17.18 -6.30 16.26
CA ILE A 525 -16.56 -6.87 15.07
C ILE A 525 -17.64 -7.24 14.05
N THR A 526 -17.42 -6.92 12.80
CA THR A 526 -18.26 -7.30 11.66
C THR A 526 -17.47 -8.15 10.68
N ALA A 527 -18.17 -8.82 9.76
CA ALA A 527 -17.54 -9.61 8.72
C ALA A 527 -16.92 -8.76 7.59
N ASP A 528 -17.11 -7.45 7.62
CA ASP A 528 -16.52 -6.53 6.64
C ASP A 528 -15.02 -6.24 6.91
N GLY A 529 -14.51 -6.69 8.08
CA GLY A 529 -13.14 -6.47 8.51
C GLY A 529 -12.99 -5.24 9.38
N PHE A 530 -11.74 -4.79 9.56
CA PHE A 530 -11.42 -3.56 10.25
C PHE A 530 -10.24 -2.84 9.56
N SER A 531 -10.17 -1.54 9.79
CA SER A 531 -9.13 -0.68 9.21
C SER A 531 -8.91 0.54 10.12
N TRP A 532 -8.15 1.54 9.66
CA TRP A 532 -8.03 2.83 10.33
C TRP A 532 -9.38 3.57 10.46
N ARG A 533 -10.32 3.32 9.55
CA ARG A 533 -11.65 3.95 9.51
C ARG A 533 -12.71 3.16 10.27
N ASP A 534 -12.57 1.86 10.38
CA ASP A 534 -13.46 0.97 11.10
C ASP A 534 -12.66 0.22 12.16
N THR A 535 -12.64 0.75 13.37
CA THR A 535 -11.87 0.25 14.52
C THR A 535 -12.68 -0.65 15.45
N GLY A 536 -13.96 -0.87 15.14
CA GLY A 536 -14.90 -1.58 16.02
C GLY A 536 -14.47 -2.98 16.45
N ALA A 537 -13.76 -3.70 15.58
CA ALA A 537 -13.22 -5.02 15.90
C ALA A 537 -12.21 -5.00 17.05
N LEU A 538 -11.44 -3.92 17.21
CA LEU A 538 -10.36 -3.81 18.20
C LEU A 538 -10.90 -3.93 19.64
N THR A 539 -12.12 -3.44 19.88
CA THR A 539 -12.84 -3.63 21.14
C THR A 539 -13.01 -5.13 21.48
N ASP A 540 -13.53 -5.90 20.54
CA ASP A 540 -13.80 -7.33 20.77
C ASP A 540 -12.51 -8.16 20.86
N LEU A 541 -11.52 -7.83 20.05
CA LEU A 541 -10.20 -8.47 20.07
C LEU A 541 -9.50 -8.25 21.42
N THR A 542 -9.45 -7.00 21.92
CA THR A 542 -8.86 -6.67 23.23
C THR A 542 -9.59 -7.40 24.38
N ILE A 543 -10.93 -7.37 24.40
CA ILE A 543 -11.73 -8.06 25.43
C ILE A 543 -11.49 -9.59 25.39
N ALA A 544 -11.47 -10.18 24.20
CA ALA A 544 -11.28 -11.62 24.04
C ALA A 544 -9.89 -12.08 24.51
N ARG A 545 -8.85 -11.26 24.23
CA ARG A 545 -7.44 -11.53 24.57
C ARG A 545 -7.13 -11.34 26.05
N LEU A 546 -7.75 -10.35 26.72
CA LEU A 546 -7.50 -9.99 28.12
C LEU A 546 -8.69 -10.33 29.04
N PRO A 547 -9.20 -11.57 29.04
CA PRO A 547 -10.47 -11.92 29.72
C PRO A 547 -10.44 -11.65 31.24
N TRP A 548 -9.26 -11.67 31.85
CA TRP A 548 -9.10 -11.39 33.30
C TRP A 548 -9.25 -9.90 33.65
N ARG A 549 -9.28 -9.02 32.67
CA ARG A 549 -9.46 -7.57 32.85
C ARG A 549 -10.92 -7.16 32.80
N PHE A 550 -11.81 -7.95 32.19
CA PHE A 550 -13.16 -7.55 31.83
C PHE A 550 -14.25 -8.36 32.57
N PRO A 551 -15.46 -7.81 32.73
CA PRO A 551 -16.60 -8.55 33.23
C PRO A 551 -16.92 -9.76 32.34
N LEU A 552 -17.35 -10.86 32.96
CA LEU A 552 -17.55 -12.15 32.27
C LEU A 552 -18.54 -12.06 31.10
N ASP A 553 -19.62 -11.32 31.26
CA ASP A 553 -20.63 -11.12 30.20
C ASP A 553 -20.02 -10.45 28.95
N ARG A 554 -19.12 -9.46 29.15
CA ARG A 554 -18.41 -8.80 28.08
C ARG A 554 -17.45 -9.78 27.39
N VAL A 555 -16.70 -10.57 28.16
CA VAL A 555 -15.78 -11.59 27.63
C VAL A 555 -16.51 -12.63 26.80
N LEU A 556 -17.63 -13.17 27.30
CA LEU A 556 -18.41 -14.17 26.57
C LEU A 556 -18.99 -13.60 25.28
N GLY A 557 -19.53 -12.36 25.32
CA GLY A 557 -20.06 -11.70 24.13
C GLY A 557 -19.00 -11.42 23.08
N ALA A 558 -17.83 -10.87 23.47
CA ALA A 558 -16.72 -10.60 22.55
C ALA A 558 -16.19 -11.91 21.91
N ARG A 559 -15.95 -12.95 22.71
CA ARG A 559 -15.50 -14.25 22.19
C ARG A 559 -16.49 -14.86 21.19
N GLN A 560 -17.79 -14.80 21.50
CA GLN A 560 -18.82 -15.29 20.57
C GLN A 560 -18.79 -14.54 19.24
N ARG A 561 -18.64 -13.21 19.25
CA ARG A 561 -18.56 -12.40 18.03
C ARG A 561 -17.29 -12.70 17.24
N VAL A 562 -16.12 -12.74 17.90
CA VAL A 562 -14.84 -13.11 17.25
C VAL A 562 -14.94 -14.48 16.58
N LEU A 563 -15.45 -15.49 17.28
CA LEU A 563 -15.61 -16.83 16.71
C LEU A 563 -16.60 -16.86 15.53
N GLY A 564 -17.73 -16.14 15.64
CA GLY A 564 -18.71 -16.06 14.56
C GLY A 564 -18.17 -15.44 13.29
N VAL A 565 -17.37 -14.36 13.42
CA VAL A 565 -16.72 -13.69 12.28
C VAL A 565 -15.58 -14.55 11.73
N ALA A 566 -14.75 -15.16 12.59
CA ALA A 566 -13.69 -16.07 12.15
C ALA A 566 -14.26 -17.27 11.35
N ASP A 567 -15.37 -17.86 11.82
CA ASP A 567 -16.08 -18.92 11.07
C ASP A 567 -16.56 -18.43 9.70
N GLN A 568 -16.96 -17.16 9.57
CA GLN A 568 -17.34 -16.59 8.28
C GLN A 568 -16.10 -16.44 7.35
N TYR A 569 -14.98 -16.00 7.88
CA TYR A 569 -13.75 -15.86 7.11
C TYR A 569 -13.19 -17.21 6.64
N VAL A 570 -13.27 -18.25 7.47
CA VAL A 570 -12.94 -19.62 7.06
C VAL A 570 -13.85 -20.07 5.90
N ARG A 571 -15.16 -19.85 6.01
CA ARG A 571 -16.09 -20.14 4.89
C ARG A 571 -15.77 -19.36 3.63
N ASN A 572 -15.28 -18.12 3.74
CA ASN A 572 -14.85 -17.33 2.59
C ASN A 572 -13.67 -18.01 1.88
N ILE A 573 -12.64 -18.45 2.64
CA ILE A 573 -11.50 -19.22 2.12
C ILE A 573 -11.98 -20.47 1.39
N ASP A 574 -12.83 -21.27 2.03
CA ASP A 574 -13.33 -22.55 1.51
C ASP A 574 -14.18 -22.39 0.23
N SER A 575 -14.82 -21.23 0.04
CA SER A 575 -15.80 -20.99 -1.04
C SER A 575 -15.20 -20.27 -2.26
N GLN A 576 -13.93 -19.89 -2.24
CA GLN A 576 -13.25 -19.18 -3.33
C GLN A 576 -12.20 -20.08 -4.01
N GLY A 577 -11.80 -19.74 -5.22
CA GLY A 577 -10.74 -20.42 -5.95
C GLY A 577 -9.35 -20.17 -5.34
N TYR A 578 -9.23 -19.07 -4.62
CA TYR A 578 -8.01 -18.66 -3.93
C TYR A 578 -8.29 -18.42 -2.44
N PRO A 579 -7.35 -18.75 -1.53
CA PRO A 579 -7.61 -18.81 -0.10
C PRO A 579 -7.57 -17.42 0.57
N ASN A 580 -8.49 -16.54 0.17
CA ASN A 580 -8.60 -15.20 0.75
C ASN A 580 -9.74 -15.16 1.80
N PRO A 581 -9.48 -14.78 3.05
CA PRO A 581 -10.53 -14.57 4.05
C PRO A 581 -11.41 -13.36 3.73
N PHE A 582 -10.92 -12.43 2.88
CA PHE A 582 -11.68 -11.33 2.35
C PHE A 582 -12.50 -11.79 1.14
N LYS A 583 -13.80 -11.48 1.11
CA LYS A 583 -14.70 -11.79 -0.01
C LYS A 583 -15.60 -10.60 -0.26
N ALA A 584 -15.41 -9.93 -1.38
CA ALA A 584 -16.22 -8.78 -1.77
C ALA A 584 -16.41 -8.74 -3.29
N ALA A 585 -17.47 -8.07 -3.73
CA ALA A 585 -17.72 -7.81 -5.14
C ALA A 585 -16.73 -6.78 -5.73
N ALA A 586 -16.10 -5.98 -4.88
CA ALA A 586 -15.08 -5.00 -5.24
C ALA A 586 -13.97 -5.01 -4.18
N TYR A 587 -12.73 -4.96 -4.63
CA TYR A 587 -11.56 -4.91 -3.76
C TYR A 587 -11.22 -3.45 -3.46
N PRO A 588 -11.05 -3.07 -2.17
CA PRO A 588 -10.71 -1.69 -1.78
C PRO A 588 -9.21 -1.40 -1.96
N TRP A 589 -8.84 -0.14 -1.90
CA TRP A 589 -7.46 0.29 -1.72
C TRP A 589 -6.89 -0.32 -0.44
N GLY A 590 -5.72 -0.97 -0.53
CA GLY A 590 -5.12 -1.70 0.59
C GLY A 590 -5.76 -3.07 0.88
N SER A 591 -6.32 -3.75 -0.13
CA SER A 591 -7.00 -5.06 0.04
C SER A 591 -6.11 -6.15 0.64
N SER A 592 -4.78 -6.07 0.48
CA SER A 592 -3.84 -6.96 1.17
C SER A 592 -3.95 -6.82 2.69
N SER A 593 -4.18 -5.59 3.20
CA SER A 593 -4.41 -5.38 4.64
C SER A 593 -5.76 -5.93 5.11
N SER A 594 -6.78 -5.94 4.26
CA SER A 594 -8.04 -6.63 4.58
C SER A 594 -7.81 -8.13 4.79
N THR A 595 -6.96 -8.75 3.96
CA THR A 595 -6.56 -10.16 4.11
C THR A 595 -5.83 -10.39 5.44
N THR A 596 -4.83 -9.56 5.78
CA THR A 596 -4.04 -9.71 7.00
C THR A 596 -4.85 -9.41 8.27
N ASN A 597 -5.69 -8.39 8.27
CA ASN A 597 -6.57 -8.05 9.39
C ASN A 597 -7.62 -9.16 9.65
N ASN A 598 -8.20 -9.73 8.60
CA ASN A 598 -9.13 -10.86 8.73
C ASN A 598 -8.41 -12.12 9.25
N ALA A 599 -7.18 -12.38 8.79
CA ALA A 599 -6.34 -13.45 9.30
C ALA A 599 -5.99 -13.25 10.79
N LEU A 600 -5.79 -12.01 11.27
CA LEU A 600 -5.58 -11.69 12.68
C LEU A 600 -6.82 -12.07 13.54
N VAL A 601 -8.03 -11.84 13.03
CA VAL A 601 -9.27 -12.30 13.71
C VAL A 601 -9.33 -13.82 13.77
N ILE A 602 -8.99 -14.52 12.68
CA ILE A 602 -8.94 -16.01 12.65
C ILE A 602 -7.89 -16.54 13.63
N ALA A 603 -6.71 -15.90 13.68
CA ALA A 603 -5.64 -16.24 14.61
C ALA A 603 -6.08 -16.07 16.08
N THR A 604 -6.83 -14.99 16.37
CA THR A 604 -7.43 -14.80 17.70
C THR A 604 -8.42 -15.93 18.04
N ALA A 605 -9.24 -16.37 17.07
CA ALA A 605 -10.13 -17.52 17.28
C ALA A 605 -9.35 -18.83 17.53
N TYR A 606 -8.20 -19.01 16.90
CA TYR A 606 -7.28 -20.11 17.22
C TYR A 606 -6.78 -20.03 18.66
N ASP A 607 -6.28 -18.87 19.09
CA ASP A 607 -5.79 -18.67 20.47
C ASP A 607 -6.87 -18.95 21.52
N LEU A 608 -8.15 -18.67 21.20
CA LEU A 608 -9.29 -18.93 22.08
C LEU A 608 -9.70 -20.39 22.16
N THR A 609 -9.48 -21.19 21.11
CA THR A 609 -10.08 -22.53 20.97
C THR A 609 -9.10 -23.65 20.69
N HIS A 610 -7.92 -23.33 20.20
CA HIS A 610 -6.90 -24.26 19.67
C HIS A 610 -7.44 -25.22 18.60
N ARG A 611 -8.50 -24.82 17.86
CA ARG A 611 -9.01 -25.61 16.74
C ARG A 611 -8.06 -25.50 15.55
N PRO A 612 -7.49 -26.62 15.04
CA PRO A 612 -6.49 -26.58 13.97
C PRO A 612 -6.95 -25.84 12.73
N GLY A 613 -8.23 -25.95 12.33
CA GLY A 613 -8.77 -25.30 11.14
C GLY A 613 -8.62 -23.77 11.14
N TYR A 614 -8.60 -23.10 12.28
CA TYR A 614 -8.32 -21.66 12.33
C TYR A 614 -6.83 -21.37 12.04
N ARG A 615 -5.91 -22.18 12.59
CA ARG A 615 -4.49 -22.05 12.27
C ARG A 615 -4.23 -22.30 10.78
N ASP A 616 -4.85 -23.33 10.25
CA ASP A 616 -4.73 -23.69 8.84
C ASP A 616 -5.24 -22.55 7.95
N ALA A 617 -6.37 -21.94 8.27
CA ALA A 617 -6.93 -20.81 7.54
C ALA A 617 -6.02 -19.54 7.59
N VAL A 618 -5.30 -19.31 8.69
CA VAL A 618 -4.27 -18.23 8.72
C VAL A 618 -3.12 -18.56 7.76
N LEU A 619 -2.62 -19.78 7.75
CA LEU A 619 -1.56 -20.21 6.83
C LEU A 619 -2.00 -20.11 5.36
N GLU A 620 -3.24 -20.48 5.06
CA GLU A 620 -3.82 -20.30 3.72
C GLU A 620 -3.98 -18.84 3.32
N SER A 621 -4.30 -17.96 4.29
CA SER A 621 -4.28 -16.50 4.04
C SER A 621 -2.88 -15.99 3.69
N MET A 622 -1.84 -16.55 4.31
CA MET A 622 -0.44 -16.27 3.94
C MET A 622 -0.13 -16.81 2.53
N ASP A 623 -0.65 -17.99 2.17
CA ASP A 623 -0.49 -18.52 0.80
C ASP A 623 -1.04 -17.57 -0.25
N TYR A 624 -2.21 -16.95 0.01
CA TYR A 624 -2.80 -15.93 -0.88
C TYR A 624 -1.86 -14.73 -1.07
N LEU A 625 -1.32 -14.18 0.00
CA LEU A 625 -0.42 -13.02 -0.06
C LEU A 625 0.90 -13.34 -0.77
N LEU A 626 1.36 -14.59 -0.69
CA LEU A 626 2.68 -15.04 -1.17
C LEU A 626 2.64 -15.78 -2.52
N GLY A 627 1.56 -15.60 -3.30
CA GLY A 627 1.51 -16.02 -4.70
C GLY A 627 0.39 -16.99 -5.07
N ARG A 628 -0.28 -17.66 -4.12
CA ARG A 628 -1.44 -18.51 -4.41
C ARG A 628 -2.70 -17.67 -4.63
N ASN A 629 -2.66 -16.80 -5.66
CA ASN A 629 -3.74 -15.87 -6.01
C ASN A 629 -3.91 -15.77 -7.52
N GLY A 630 -4.94 -15.06 -7.99
CA GLY A 630 -5.27 -14.92 -9.40
C GLY A 630 -4.20 -14.28 -10.26
N LEU A 631 -3.25 -13.57 -9.64
CA LEU A 631 -2.15 -12.88 -10.31
C LEU A 631 -0.85 -13.72 -10.34
N ASN A 632 -0.76 -14.81 -9.55
CA ASN A 632 0.53 -15.50 -9.30
C ASN A 632 1.60 -14.53 -8.76
N GLN A 633 1.20 -13.56 -7.97
CA GLN A 633 2.01 -12.45 -7.49
C GLN A 633 2.15 -12.53 -5.97
N SER A 634 3.38 -12.53 -5.46
CA SER A 634 3.58 -12.23 -4.05
C SER A 634 3.46 -10.71 -3.83
N PHE A 635 2.57 -10.30 -2.94
CA PHE A 635 2.41 -8.90 -2.56
C PHE A 635 3.42 -8.47 -1.47
N VAL A 636 4.33 -9.35 -1.09
CA VAL A 636 5.37 -9.07 -0.10
C VAL A 636 6.72 -9.00 -0.80
N THR A 637 7.36 -7.84 -0.71
CA THR A 637 8.65 -7.59 -1.36
C THR A 637 9.73 -8.52 -0.84
N GLY A 638 10.57 -9.03 -1.75
CA GLY A 638 11.68 -9.95 -1.42
C GLY A 638 11.25 -11.37 -1.05
N TYR A 639 9.96 -11.70 -1.11
CA TYR A 639 9.41 -13.01 -0.77
C TYR A 639 8.64 -13.63 -1.94
N GLY A 640 9.25 -14.54 -2.66
CA GLY A 640 8.73 -15.22 -3.85
C GLY A 640 9.46 -14.82 -5.13
N GLU A 641 9.36 -15.66 -6.15
CA GLU A 641 9.98 -15.43 -7.47
C GLU A 641 9.30 -14.28 -8.22
N ARG A 642 8.01 -14.09 -7.99
CA ARG A 642 7.20 -13.02 -8.59
C ARG A 642 6.71 -12.07 -7.48
N ALA A 643 7.66 -11.55 -6.69
CA ALA A 643 7.35 -10.59 -5.65
C ALA A 643 7.12 -9.18 -6.22
N SER A 644 6.37 -8.34 -5.52
CA SER A 644 6.30 -6.90 -5.78
C SER A 644 7.68 -6.29 -5.59
N THR A 645 8.06 -5.36 -6.48
CA THR A 645 9.40 -4.76 -6.54
C THR A 645 9.38 -3.25 -6.70
N ASN A 646 8.23 -2.67 -7.06
CA ASN A 646 8.08 -1.27 -7.43
C ASN A 646 6.96 -0.59 -6.63
N GLU A 647 6.89 -0.84 -5.31
CA GLU A 647 5.90 -0.19 -4.47
C GLU A 647 5.97 1.33 -4.60
N HIS A 648 4.80 1.98 -4.65
CA HIS A 648 4.70 3.42 -4.69
C HIS A 648 5.25 4.04 -3.42
N GLY A 649 6.30 4.80 -3.56
CA GLY A 649 6.93 5.49 -2.43
C GLY A 649 8.11 6.36 -2.87
N ARG A 650 8.39 7.38 -2.08
CA ARG A 650 9.44 8.36 -2.39
C ARG A 650 10.82 7.91 -2.00
N ILE A 651 10.91 6.99 -1.04
CA ILE A 651 12.19 6.55 -0.44
C ILE A 651 12.85 5.45 -1.29
N TRP A 652 12.09 4.41 -1.66
CA TRP A 652 12.58 3.20 -2.32
C TRP A 652 12.18 3.18 -3.80
N ALA A 653 12.63 4.18 -4.54
CA ALA A 653 12.17 4.44 -5.89
C ALA A 653 13.16 3.93 -6.96
N HIS A 654 13.63 2.68 -6.84
CA HIS A 654 14.60 2.06 -7.76
C HIS A 654 14.13 2.09 -9.22
N GLN A 655 12.84 1.92 -9.47
CA GLN A 655 12.25 1.99 -10.82
C GLN A 655 12.52 3.36 -11.48
N LEU A 656 12.61 4.43 -10.70
CA LEU A 656 12.83 5.80 -11.21
C LEU A 656 14.31 6.21 -11.19
N ASP A 657 15.05 5.75 -10.20
CA ASP A 657 16.49 5.97 -10.07
C ASP A 657 17.18 4.68 -9.61
N PRO A 658 17.92 3.99 -10.50
CA PRO A 658 18.62 2.74 -10.15
C PRO A 658 19.67 2.85 -9.04
N LYS A 659 19.99 4.06 -8.59
CA LYS A 659 20.86 4.29 -7.43
C LYS A 659 20.13 4.17 -6.10
N LEU A 660 18.79 4.27 -6.13
CA LEU A 660 17.95 4.07 -4.96
C LEU A 660 17.64 2.57 -4.80
N PRO A 661 17.42 2.09 -3.59
CA PRO A 661 17.05 0.70 -3.37
C PRO A 661 15.63 0.39 -3.87
N THR A 662 15.36 -0.87 -4.09
CA THR A 662 14.00 -1.42 -4.16
C THR A 662 13.34 -1.33 -2.78
N PRO A 663 12.01 -1.42 -2.67
CA PRO A 663 11.35 -1.59 -1.37
C PRO A 663 11.98 -2.71 -0.55
N PRO A 664 12.10 -2.55 0.79
CA PRO A 664 12.82 -3.53 1.62
C PRO A 664 12.08 -4.87 1.66
N PRO A 665 12.79 -5.99 1.83
CA PRO A 665 12.15 -7.27 2.05
C PRO A 665 11.14 -7.21 3.21
N GLY A 666 9.99 -7.84 3.04
CA GLY A 666 8.95 -7.86 4.07
C GLY A 666 7.99 -6.67 4.05
N SER A 667 8.10 -5.74 3.09
CA SER A 667 7.08 -4.71 2.85
C SER A 667 5.86 -5.29 2.14
N LEU A 668 4.66 -4.80 2.48
CA LEU A 668 3.37 -5.25 1.94
C LEU A 668 2.81 -4.23 0.96
N ALA A 669 2.70 -4.62 -0.30
CA ALA A 669 1.98 -3.86 -1.31
C ALA A 669 0.47 -3.85 -1.06
N GLY A 670 -0.20 -2.76 -1.43
CA GLY A 670 -1.63 -2.55 -1.23
C GLY A 670 -2.53 -3.64 -1.80
N GLY A 671 -2.13 -4.25 -2.91
CA GLY A 671 -2.87 -5.34 -3.55
C GLY A 671 -3.99 -4.86 -4.48
N PRO A 672 -4.79 -5.79 -5.01
CA PRO A 672 -5.84 -5.48 -5.97
C PRO A 672 -6.81 -4.40 -5.47
N ASN A 673 -7.14 -3.45 -6.35
CA ASN A 673 -8.07 -2.37 -6.07
C ASN A 673 -8.99 -2.13 -7.28
N SER A 674 -10.27 -2.48 -7.12
CA SER A 674 -11.25 -2.42 -8.20
C SER A 674 -11.65 -1.00 -8.61
N ALA A 675 -11.41 -0.01 -7.75
CA ALA A 675 -11.80 1.37 -8.03
C ALA A 675 -10.79 2.13 -8.91
N LEU A 676 -9.57 1.58 -9.09
CA LEU A 676 -8.56 2.11 -10.01
C LEU A 676 -8.36 3.63 -9.88
N GLN A 677 -8.12 4.14 -8.64
CA GLN A 677 -8.11 5.58 -8.35
C GLN A 677 -6.85 6.31 -8.85
N ASP A 678 -5.91 5.64 -9.49
CA ASP A 678 -4.76 6.28 -10.10
C ASP A 678 -4.75 6.13 -11.64
N PRO A 679 -4.09 7.07 -12.35
CA PRO A 679 -4.07 7.05 -13.81
C PRO A 679 -3.44 5.80 -14.42
N VAL A 680 -2.39 5.24 -13.78
CA VAL A 680 -1.71 4.02 -14.29
C VAL A 680 -2.62 2.81 -14.19
N ALA A 681 -3.31 2.66 -13.05
CA ALA A 681 -4.29 1.58 -12.88
C ALA A 681 -5.46 1.72 -13.87
N GLN A 682 -6.01 2.94 -14.03
CA GLN A 682 -7.09 3.21 -14.99
C GLN A 682 -6.71 2.86 -16.43
N GLN A 683 -5.49 3.19 -16.81
CA GLN A 683 -5.00 2.95 -18.17
C GLN A 683 -4.71 1.46 -18.44
N ASN A 684 -4.10 0.76 -17.48
CA ASN A 684 -3.56 -0.58 -17.71
C ASN A 684 -4.51 -1.71 -17.27
N LEU A 685 -5.50 -1.41 -16.43
CA LEU A 685 -6.38 -2.40 -15.81
C LEU A 685 -7.88 -2.18 -16.12
N PRO A 686 -8.30 -1.54 -17.24
CA PRO A 686 -9.71 -1.32 -17.50
C PRO A 686 -10.44 -2.67 -17.60
N GLY A 687 -11.52 -2.82 -16.82
CA GLY A 687 -12.33 -4.05 -16.83
C GLY A 687 -11.65 -5.28 -16.21
N CYS A 688 -10.60 -5.09 -15.41
CA CYS A 688 -9.98 -6.18 -14.65
C CYS A 688 -10.98 -6.85 -13.72
N ALA A 689 -10.84 -8.16 -13.54
CA ALA A 689 -11.56 -8.86 -12.48
C ALA A 689 -11.10 -8.35 -11.11
N PRO A 690 -11.98 -8.21 -10.10
CA PRO A 690 -11.65 -7.54 -8.83
C PRO A 690 -10.34 -8.00 -8.18
N ALA A 691 -10.09 -9.30 -8.11
CA ALA A 691 -8.85 -9.86 -7.54
C ALA A 691 -7.62 -9.75 -8.46
N LYS A 692 -7.77 -9.18 -9.66
CA LYS A 692 -6.72 -8.98 -10.64
C LYS A 692 -6.44 -7.50 -10.96
N CYS A 693 -7.08 -6.58 -10.26
CA CYS A 693 -6.89 -5.14 -10.44
C CYS A 693 -5.64 -4.65 -9.70
N TYR A 694 -4.47 -5.12 -10.10
CA TYR A 694 -3.17 -4.79 -9.52
C TYR A 694 -2.09 -4.67 -10.60
N ILE A 695 -1.18 -3.74 -10.44
CA ILE A 695 0.02 -3.59 -11.26
C ILE A 695 1.21 -3.18 -10.38
N ASP A 696 2.35 -3.88 -10.52
CA ASP A 696 3.59 -3.58 -9.82
C ASP A 696 4.33 -2.43 -10.54
N ASP A 697 3.83 -1.22 -10.36
CA ASP A 697 4.40 0.01 -10.93
C ASP A 697 4.39 1.12 -9.87
N ILE A 698 5.50 1.85 -9.74
CA ILE A 698 5.66 2.91 -8.73
C ILE A 698 4.65 4.05 -8.89
N PHE A 699 4.10 4.27 -10.07
CA PHE A 699 3.08 5.30 -10.29
C PHE A 699 1.66 4.84 -10.00
N SER A 700 1.44 3.52 -9.79
CA SER A 700 0.14 2.99 -9.40
C SER A 700 -0.05 3.05 -7.88
N TYR A 701 -0.25 4.26 -7.35
CA TYR A 701 -0.40 4.46 -5.91
C TYR A 701 -1.65 3.78 -5.34
N SER A 702 -2.71 3.62 -6.11
CA SER A 702 -3.95 3.03 -5.59
C SER A 702 -3.93 1.49 -5.52
N THR A 703 -2.98 0.83 -6.19
CA THR A 703 -2.84 -0.64 -6.17
C THR A 703 -1.54 -1.11 -5.55
N ASN A 704 -0.46 -0.32 -5.66
CA ASN A 704 0.90 -0.75 -5.32
C ASN A 704 1.57 0.11 -4.24
N GLU A 705 0.83 0.92 -3.49
CA GLU A 705 1.37 1.64 -2.34
C GLU A 705 1.67 0.68 -1.18
N THR A 706 2.55 1.07 -0.25
CA THR A 706 2.74 0.44 1.07
C THR A 706 2.32 1.40 2.17
N ALA A 707 1.92 0.90 3.36
CA ALA A 707 1.55 1.75 4.50
C ALA A 707 1.85 1.06 5.84
N VAL A 708 2.08 1.85 6.89
CA VAL A 708 2.45 1.34 8.23
C VAL A 708 1.38 0.43 8.82
N ASN A 709 0.10 0.76 8.67
CA ASN A 709 -1.01 -0.05 9.19
C ASN A 709 -1.27 -1.34 8.40
N TRP A 710 -0.75 -1.45 7.17
CA TRP A 710 -0.76 -2.70 6.41
C TRP A 710 0.40 -3.60 6.84
N ASN A 711 1.57 -3.01 7.02
CA ASN A 711 2.77 -3.72 7.45
C ASN A 711 2.67 -4.21 8.90
N SER A 712 1.99 -3.48 9.80
CA SER A 712 1.79 -3.93 11.18
C SER A 712 0.89 -5.17 11.25
N SER A 713 -0.13 -5.26 10.43
CA SER A 713 -0.96 -6.46 10.33
C SER A 713 -0.22 -7.63 9.70
N LEU A 714 0.63 -7.40 8.67
CA LEU A 714 1.52 -8.43 8.13
C LEU A 714 2.51 -8.93 9.19
N ALA A 715 3.18 -8.02 9.91
CA ALA A 715 4.13 -8.37 10.97
C ALA A 715 3.46 -9.21 12.07
N TRP A 716 2.22 -8.85 12.43
CA TRP A 716 1.43 -9.58 13.42
C TRP A 716 1.16 -11.03 12.98
N ILE A 717 0.64 -11.24 11.75
CA ILE A 717 0.33 -12.60 11.27
C ILE A 717 1.59 -13.40 10.93
N ALA A 718 2.66 -12.76 10.50
CA ALA A 718 3.96 -13.41 10.28
C ALA A 718 4.53 -13.93 11.62
N ALA A 719 4.41 -13.16 12.71
CA ALA A 719 4.79 -13.59 14.05
C ALA A 719 3.92 -14.75 14.54
N PHE A 720 2.62 -14.75 14.23
CA PHE A 720 1.74 -15.90 14.51
C PHE A 720 2.15 -17.14 13.72
N ALA A 721 2.38 -17.00 12.41
CA ALA A 721 2.70 -18.13 11.52
C ALA A 721 4.09 -18.73 11.79
N ALA A 722 5.05 -17.93 12.28
CA ALA A 722 6.36 -18.41 12.74
C ALA A 722 6.32 -19.00 14.16
N GLY A 723 5.22 -18.86 14.90
CA GLY A 723 5.02 -19.44 16.22
C GLY A 723 4.80 -20.95 16.17
N LYS A 724 5.13 -21.65 17.28
CA LYS A 724 4.97 -23.11 17.43
C LYS A 724 3.55 -23.51 17.77
#